data_c4bcc2611d928b349b02f0d77e04c473
#
_entry.id   c4bcc2611d928b349b02f0d77e04c473
#
_cell.length_a   1.000
_cell.length_b   1.000
_cell.length_c   1.000
_cell.angle_alpha   90.00
_cell.angle_beta   90.00
_cell.angle_gamma   90.00
#
_symmetry.space_group_name_H-M   'P 1'
#
loop_
_entity.id
_entity.type
_entity.pdbx_description
1 polymer ?
#
loop_
_entity_poly.entity_id
_entity_poly.type
_entity_poly.pdbx_seq_one_letter_code
_entity_poly.pdbx_strand_id
1 'polypeptide(L)'
;MNVKNRKCIWKLSWRSLWASRKRNIIAIIAITLTTLLFTSLFTIIMSINSSYENYTFRQVGGYCHGTFKEVTEKQIQKIAAHSNIKEIGKRISTGYIDSGAFAKVPAEVSFMDANCTKWSFAKPTTGHMPQSGKEIAMDANALKLLGIEPKLGAEIELTYTVGALSQMPYEKTDTFTLTGWWEYDDISPVHYINISEEYAKEIESEAVSNGLEPFRIDLNVMLASSMNIRAQMEQVDLDLGYAWDETGEGELVRIGVNWGYTSSQLGESIDASILIAIVAFLTLVIFTGYLIIYNIFQISVTGDIRFYGLLKTIGVTPRQLRRIIRQQALFLCVVGIPIGLLLGYGVGASLTPVVMARTTFGVGVSTVSTSPLIFFASALFALITVLLSCSRPGKIAAKVSPVEATKYTEIVRSKKKHCTIHGAKVHQMAFANLGRNKRKTILVVISLSLSVVLLNILVTFTGGFDMEKYLAKQTCADFIVSSTDYFRYSRSGSFISQEQIEQIEANISPSLSGCGYKLTGYKPYGWMSEEHWLQDMMHYTSEENAKALLEQQNRRDDLVSQRALIEGLDESLFEKLTVVEGDISPMFQEDSKAIAVVVLTDDYGNVSNLDFYPPVGSIQTITYIDDGHDIDSRTGNLCDENTPSEYIQFQISESHDVEYTICAYVTVPHSMSFRYYTTGYSFVLPIEKLNNDSQHKSIPMFYLFDTPDDKAEASAENYLTDLTANDLSELMYESKATLRAEFEDFQNMFLLLGGLLCAIIGLVGVLNFSNAMMTGILSRRREFAVLQAVGMTNR
;
A
#
# COMPACT_ATOMS: atom_id res chain seq x y z
N MET A 1 -53.12 -4.00 33.98
CA MET A 1 -53.27 -2.69 33.33
C MET A 1 -51.92 -2.21 32.76
N ASN A 2 -51.78 -2.15 31.45
CA ASN A 2 -50.60 -1.57 30.77
C ASN A 2 -50.80 -0.06 30.67
N VAL A 3 -50.48 0.71 31.69
CA VAL A 3 -50.56 2.17 31.63
C VAL A 3 -49.39 2.70 30.80
N LYS A 4 -49.66 3.07 29.56
CA LYS A 4 -48.70 3.68 28.61
C LYS A 4 -48.45 5.17 28.91
N ASN A 5 -48.07 5.51 30.13
CA ASN A 5 -47.81 6.92 30.47
C ASN A 5 -46.34 7.32 30.11
N ARG A 6 -46.10 7.52 28.82
CA ARG A 6 -44.75 7.85 28.30
C ARG A 6 -44.22 9.17 28.87
N LYS A 7 -45.12 10.19 29.04
CA LYS A 7 -44.77 11.50 29.58
C LYS A 7 -44.30 11.43 31.03
N CYS A 8 -44.97 10.62 31.87
CA CYS A 8 -44.56 10.44 33.26
C CYS A 8 -43.22 9.76 33.42
N ILE A 9 -42.94 8.73 32.63
CA ILE A 9 -41.64 8.01 32.60
C ILE A 9 -40.53 8.98 32.18
N TRP A 10 -40.76 9.81 31.14
CA TRP A 10 -39.80 10.79 30.67
C TRP A 10 -39.50 11.85 31.74
N LYS A 11 -40.52 12.42 32.38
CA LYS A 11 -40.38 13.42 33.43
C LYS A 11 -39.67 12.86 34.69
N LEU A 12 -39.95 11.59 35.02
CA LEU A 12 -39.26 10.88 36.11
C LEU A 12 -37.78 10.63 35.80
N SER A 13 -37.47 10.18 34.57
CA SER A 13 -36.10 9.98 34.10
C SER A 13 -35.29 11.28 34.18
N TRP A 14 -35.83 12.38 33.69
CA TRP A 14 -35.23 13.70 33.73
C TRP A 14 -34.96 14.22 35.14
N ARG A 15 -35.98 14.18 36.03
CA ARG A 15 -35.81 14.64 37.43
C ARG A 15 -34.83 13.80 38.22
N SER A 16 -34.85 12.50 38.03
CA SER A 16 -33.89 11.59 38.65
C SER A 16 -32.46 11.84 38.20
N LEU A 17 -32.28 12.20 36.93
CA LEU A 17 -30.98 12.56 36.38
C LEU A 17 -30.43 13.82 37.06
N TRP A 18 -31.23 14.88 37.22
CA TRP A 18 -30.80 16.09 37.88
C TRP A 18 -30.49 15.93 39.39
N ALA A 19 -31.12 14.99 40.04
CA ALA A 19 -30.85 14.68 41.45
C ALA A 19 -29.46 14.03 41.68
N SER A 20 -28.87 13.44 40.66
CA SER A 20 -27.60 12.67 40.75
C SER A 20 -26.42 13.34 40.01
N ARG A 21 -26.30 14.68 40.05
CA ARG A 21 -25.37 15.49 39.24
C ARG A 21 -23.91 14.96 39.23
N LYS A 22 -23.29 14.75 40.42
CA LYS A 22 -21.89 14.34 40.53
C LYS A 22 -21.60 13.01 39.78
N ARG A 23 -22.53 12.09 39.89
CA ARG A 23 -22.41 10.77 39.24
C ARG A 23 -22.61 10.85 37.71
N ASN A 24 -23.52 11.70 37.28
CA ASN A 24 -23.81 11.92 35.85
C ASN A 24 -22.64 12.57 35.13
N ILE A 25 -21.91 13.48 35.78
CA ILE A 25 -20.68 14.07 35.25
C ILE A 25 -19.65 12.95 34.93
N ILE A 26 -19.46 12.00 35.83
CA ILE A 26 -18.55 10.87 35.59
C ILE A 26 -19.02 10.02 34.40
N ALA A 27 -20.33 9.79 34.30
CA ALA A 27 -20.89 9.07 33.16
C ALA A 27 -20.76 9.84 31.85
N ILE A 28 -20.96 11.15 31.84
CA ILE A 28 -20.73 12.02 30.67
C ILE A 28 -19.25 11.94 30.26
N ILE A 29 -18.32 12.10 31.19
CA ILE A 29 -16.87 12.01 30.91
C ILE A 29 -16.53 10.65 30.28
N ALA A 30 -17.09 9.56 30.79
CA ALA A 30 -16.81 8.23 30.20
C ALA A 30 -17.40 8.07 28.79
N ILE A 31 -18.60 8.59 28.55
CA ILE A 31 -19.19 8.59 27.21
C ILE A 31 -18.36 9.47 26.27
N THR A 32 -17.97 10.66 26.74
CA THR A 32 -17.09 11.58 25.99
C THR A 32 -15.77 10.90 25.62
N LEU A 33 -15.09 10.23 26.56
CA LEU A 33 -13.83 9.56 26.29
C LEU A 33 -13.98 8.35 25.34
N THR A 34 -15.06 7.60 25.49
CA THR A 34 -15.34 6.49 24.56
C THR A 34 -15.64 7.02 23.16
N THR A 35 -16.40 8.12 23.05
CA THR A 35 -16.67 8.75 21.76
C THR A 35 -15.40 9.39 21.19
N LEU A 36 -14.59 10.04 22.02
CA LEU A 36 -13.28 10.60 21.63
C LEU A 36 -12.40 9.50 21.04
N LEU A 37 -12.32 8.32 21.68
CA LEU A 37 -11.55 7.17 21.18
C LEU A 37 -12.02 6.76 19.80
N PHE A 38 -13.31 6.56 19.58
CA PHE A 38 -13.83 6.19 18.26
C PHE A 38 -13.59 7.30 17.23
N THR A 39 -13.85 8.57 17.60
CA THR A 39 -13.72 9.67 16.66
C THR A 39 -12.27 9.91 16.27
N SER A 40 -11.34 9.93 17.22
CA SER A 40 -9.91 10.10 16.91
C SER A 40 -9.39 8.96 16.03
N LEU A 41 -9.76 7.72 16.35
CA LEU A 41 -9.37 6.56 15.56
C LEU A 41 -9.93 6.63 14.13
N PHE A 42 -11.21 6.89 13.95
CA PHE A 42 -11.81 7.01 12.63
C PHE A 42 -11.27 8.22 11.85
N THR A 43 -11.00 9.34 12.52
CA THR A 43 -10.39 10.52 11.87
C THR A 43 -9.01 10.16 11.32
N ILE A 44 -8.17 9.52 12.12
CA ILE A 44 -6.82 9.14 11.69
C ILE A 44 -6.88 8.12 10.55
N ILE A 45 -7.67 7.03 10.70
CA ILE A 45 -7.79 6.00 9.67
C ILE A 45 -8.31 6.58 8.35
N MET A 46 -9.38 7.39 8.40
CA MET A 46 -9.94 8.00 7.20
C MET A 46 -9.00 9.03 6.57
N SER A 47 -8.20 9.73 7.38
CA SER A 47 -7.21 10.68 6.88
C SER A 47 -6.03 9.96 6.22
N ILE A 48 -5.54 8.87 6.82
CA ILE A 48 -4.50 8.01 6.22
C ILE A 48 -5.01 7.45 4.90
N ASN A 49 -6.21 6.90 4.89
CA ASN A 49 -6.82 6.36 3.67
C ASN A 49 -6.95 7.41 2.57
N SER A 50 -7.45 8.59 2.91
CA SER A 50 -7.60 9.69 1.94
C SER A 50 -6.26 10.19 1.42
N SER A 51 -5.22 10.25 2.27
CA SER A 51 -3.88 10.64 1.86
C SER A 51 -3.23 9.56 0.98
N TYR A 52 -3.38 8.29 1.34
CA TYR A 52 -2.92 7.17 0.54
C TYR A 52 -3.57 7.15 -0.85
N GLU A 53 -4.90 7.28 -0.92
CA GLU A 53 -5.62 7.37 -2.20
C GLU A 53 -5.13 8.56 -3.04
N ASN A 54 -5.01 9.74 -2.42
CA ASN A 54 -4.51 10.93 -3.11
C ASN A 54 -3.06 10.78 -3.61
N TYR A 55 -2.19 10.12 -2.85
CA TYR A 55 -0.83 9.81 -3.26
C TYR A 55 -0.82 8.82 -4.43
N THR A 56 -1.56 7.72 -4.30
CA THR A 56 -1.61 6.68 -5.34
C THR A 56 -2.25 7.20 -6.64
N PHE A 57 -3.27 8.05 -6.55
CA PHE A 57 -3.85 8.68 -7.74
C PHE A 57 -2.84 9.50 -8.54
N ARG A 58 -1.88 10.14 -7.85
CA ARG A 58 -0.80 10.86 -8.53
C ARG A 58 0.22 9.92 -9.13
N GLN A 59 0.57 8.85 -8.41
CA GLN A 59 1.50 7.83 -8.92
C GLN A 59 0.95 7.11 -10.17
N VAL A 60 -0.36 6.86 -10.24
CA VAL A 60 -0.98 6.19 -11.40
C VAL A 60 -1.44 7.17 -12.50
N GLY A 61 -1.16 8.47 -12.32
CA GLY A 61 -1.46 9.51 -13.30
C GLY A 61 -2.90 10.01 -13.32
N GLY A 62 -3.74 9.68 -12.31
CA GLY A 62 -5.09 10.23 -12.24
C GLY A 62 -6.02 9.54 -11.25
N TYR A 63 -7.16 10.19 -10.97
CA TYR A 63 -8.18 9.66 -10.07
C TYR A 63 -9.46 9.15 -10.80
N CYS A 64 -9.39 8.88 -12.11
CA CYS A 64 -10.46 8.14 -12.78
C CYS A 64 -10.59 6.73 -12.16
N HIS A 65 -11.77 6.13 -12.21
CA HIS A 65 -11.99 4.77 -11.67
C HIS A 65 -11.24 3.71 -12.48
N GLY A 66 -11.19 3.88 -13.78
CA GLY A 66 -10.50 2.97 -14.68
C GLY A 66 -10.43 3.52 -16.09
N THR A 67 -9.79 2.76 -16.95
CA THR A 67 -9.55 3.12 -18.36
C THR A 67 -9.88 1.93 -19.25
N PHE A 68 -10.70 2.12 -20.26
CA PHE A 68 -10.79 1.23 -21.41
C PHE A 68 -9.69 1.64 -22.37
N LYS A 69 -8.73 0.76 -22.58
CA LYS A 69 -7.51 1.07 -23.32
C LYS A 69 -7.68 0.80 -24.80
N GLU A 70 -7.05 1.64 -25.61
CA GLU A 70 -6.94 1.45 -27.05
C GLU A 70 -8.28 1.30 -27.77
N VAL A 71 -9.28 2.07 -27.36
CA VAL A 71 -10.64 1.99 -27.92
C VAL A 71 -10.82 2.84 -29.18
N THR A 72 -11.71 2.40 -30.05
CA THR A 72 -12.14 3.13 -31.24
C THR A 72 -13.30 4.08 -30.92
N GLU A 73 -13.54 5.09 -31.77
CA GLU A 73 -14.66 6.03 -31.59
C GLU A 73 -16.04 5.33 -31.53
N LYS A 74 -16.23 4.21 -32.24
CA LYS A 74 -17.46 3.42 -32.17
C LYS A 74 -17.64 2.74 -30.81
N GLN A 75 -16.56 2.21 -30.24
CA GLN A 75 -16.57 1.59 -28.91
C GLN A 75 -16.83 2.65 -27.86
N ILE A 76 -16.21 3.83 -27.96
CA ILE A 76 -16.42 4.96 -27.03
C ILE A 76 -17.92 5.32 -26.96
N GLN A 77 -18.61 5.45 -28.10
CA GLN A 77 -20.02 5.78 -28.10
C GLN A 77 -20.89 4.73 -27.39
N LYS A 78 -20.56 3.45 -27.54
CA LYS A 78 -21.28 2.35 -26.87
C LYS A 78 -20.97 2.32 -25.37
N ILE A 79 -19.71 2.42 -25.00
CA ILE A 79 -19.27 2.43 -23.59
C ILE A 79 -19.86 3.64 -22.86
N ALA A 80 -19.79 4.83 -23.44
CA ALA A 80 -20.35 6.06 -22.87
C ALA A 80 -21.86 6.00 -22.63
N ALA A 81 -22.59 5.25 -23.45
CA ALA A 81 -24.05 5.08 -23.32
C ALA A 81 -24.44 4.04 -22.26
N HIS A 82 -23.48 3.29 -21.70
CA HIS A 82 -23.77 2.24 -20.73
C HIS A 82 -24.16 2.81 -19.36
N SER A 83 -25.13 2.19 -18.68
CA SER A 83 -25.71 2.69 -17.43
C SER A 83 -24.73 2.79 -16.25
N ASN A 84 -23.66 1.97 -16.26
CA ASN A 84 -22.62 1.97 -15.22
C ASN A 84 -21.61 3.12 -15.39
N ILE A 85 -21.55 3.74 -16.58
CA ILE A 85 -20.65 4.85 -16.87
C ILE A 85 -21.35 6.17 -16.54
N LYS A 86 -20.71 6.99 -15.72
CA LYS A 86 -21.23 8.33 -15.34
C LYS A 86 -20.62 9.44 -16.16
N GLU A 87 -19.31 9.42 -16.27
CA GLU A 87 -18.53 10.41 -16.98
C GLU A 87 -17.39 9.71 -17.71
N ILE A 88 -17.00 10.27 -18.84
CA ILE A 88 -15.88 9.80 -19.66
C ILE A 88 -14.88 10.92 -19.85
N GLY A 89 -13.61 10.55 -20.06
CA GLY A 89 -12.52 11.43 -20.44
C GLY A 89 -11.66 10.77 -21.49
N LYS A 90 -11.31 11.49 -22.55
CA LYS A 90 -10.53 10.99 -23.68
C LYS A 90 -9.08 11.42 -23.55
N ARG A 91 -8.15 10.48 -23.81
CA ARG A 91 -6.72 10.73 -23.92
C ARG A 91 -6.21 10.06 -25.20
N ILE A 92 -5.43 10.79 -25.97
CA ILE A 92 -4.72 10.30 -27.16
C ILE A 92 -3.25 10.57 -26.95
N SER A 93 -2.46 9.51 -26.73
CA SER A 93 -1.01 9.62 -26.62
C SER A 93 -0.41 9.63 -28.02
N THR A 94 0.32 10.69 -28.35
CA THR A 94 0.90 10.89 -29.67
C THR A 94 2.40 10.67 -29.69
N GLY A 95 3.09 10.90 -28.58
CA GLY A 95 4.53 10.75 -28.52
C GLY A 95 5.10 10.82 -27.11
N TYR A 96 6.39 10.50 -26.99
CA TYR A 96 7.13 10.47 -25.73
C TYR A 96 8.48 11.15 -25.85
N ILE A 97 8.96 11.70 -24.74
CA ILE A 97 10.33 12.20 -24.57
C ILE A 97 10.89 11.53 -23.32
N ASP A 98 11.87 10.67 -23.44
CA ASP A 98 12.51 9.92 -22.37
C ASP A 98 14.03 10.11 -22.29
N SER A 99 14.53 11.14 -22.98
CA SER A 99 15.95 11.46 -23.09
C SER A 99 16.24 12.91 -22.71
N GLY A 100 17.50 13.26 -22.55
CA GLY A 100 17.93 14.60 -22.20
C GLY A 100 17.32 15.12 -20.90
N ALA A 101 16.63 16.24 -20.96
CA ALA A 101 16.00 16.86 -19.80
C ALA A 101 14.91 15.99 -19.13
N PHE A 102 14.33 15.06 -19.87
CA PHE A 102 13.27 14.15 -19.42
C PHE A 102 13.75 12.72 -19.15
N ALA A 103 15.04 12.47 -19.06
CA ALA A 103 15.58 11.14 -18.79
C ALA A 103 15.13 10.58 -17.43
N LYS A 104 15.01 11.40 -16.38
CA LYS A 104 14.56 10.97 -15.04
C LYS A 104 13.06 10.77 -14.95
N VAL A 105 12.30 11.71 -15.47
CA VAL A 105 10.85 11.67 -15.53
C VAL A 105 10.45 11.92 -16.98
N PRO A 106 9.96 10.92 -17.70
CA PRO A 106 9.61 11.09 -19.10
C PRO A 106 8.47 12.07 -19.27
N ALA A 107 8.39 12.66 -20.46
CA ALA A 107 7.28 13.51 -20.85
C ALA A 107 6.42 12.82 -21.91
N GLU A 108 5.11 12.89 -21.74
CA GLU A 108 4.13 12.38 -22.68
C GLU A 108 3.50 13.53 -23.45
N VAL A 109 3.60 13.49 -24.77
CA VAL A 109 2.90 14.41 -25.67
C VAL A 109 1.55 13.80 -25.98
N SER A 110 0.47 14.41 -25.51
CA SER A 110 -0.88 13.84 -25.62
C SER A 110 -1.97 14.91 -25.73
N PHE A 111 -3.08 14.53 -26.34
CA PHE A 111 -4.34 15.26 -26.20
C PHE A 111 -5.12 14.72 -25.03
N MET A 112 -5.63 15.58 -24.17
CA MET A 112 -6.56 15.26 -23.10
C MET A 112 -7.78 16.19 -23.14
N ASP A 113 -8.98 15.61 -23.05
CA ASP A 113 -10.19 16.42 -22.90
C ASP A 113 -10.31 17.03 -21.49
N ALA A 114 -11.33 17.87 -21.28
CA ALA A 114 -11.53 18.59 -20.04
C ALA A 114 -11.68 17.68 -18.80
N ASN A 115 -12.30 16.51 -18.96
CA ASN A 115 -12.47 15.55 -17.88
C ASN A 115 -11.14 14.84 -17.57
N CYS A 116 -10.48 14.33 -18.61
CA CYS A 116 -9.20 13.66 -18.47
C CYS A 116 -8.15 14.59 -17.84
N THR A 117 -8.02 15.83 -18.32
CA THR A 117 -7.13 16.86 -17.78
C THR A 117 -7.38 17.12 -16.30
N LYS A 118 -8.65 17.21 -15.89
CA LYS A 118 -9.03 17.38 -14.49
C LYS A 118 -8.64 16.18 -13.65
N TRP A 119 -8.87 14.97 -14.14
CA TRP A 119 -8.62 13.74 -13.42
C TRP A 119 -7.13 13.41 -13.32
N SER A 120 -6.35 13.79 -14.29
CA SER A 120 -4.89 13.59 -14.33
C SER A 120 -4.09 14.72 -13.68
N PHE A 121 -4.74 15.62 -12.93
CA PHE A 121 -4.09 16.78 -12.27
C PHE A 121 -3.34 17.71 -13.22
N ALA A 122 -3.63 17.67 -14.52
CA ALA A 122 -2.94 18.41 -15.58
C ALA A 122 -3.72 19.65 -16.06
N LYS A 123 -4.58 20.20 -15.21
CA LYS A 123 -5.38 21.38 -15.55
C LYS A 123 -4.55 22.65 -15.33
N PRO A 124 -4.39 23.53 -16.34
CA PRO A 124 -3.70 24.80 -16.20
C PRO A 124 -4.23 25.65 -15.06
N THR A 125 -3.30 26.15 -14.24
CA THR A 125 -3.58 27.16 -13.21
C THR A 125 -3.42 28.56 -13.79
N THR A 126 -2.62 28.69 -14.86
CA THR A 126 -2.41 29.93 -15.61
C THR A 126 -2.63 29.65 -17.09
N GLY A 127 -3.37 30.52 -17.76
CA GLY A 127 -3.73 30.35 -19.18
C GLY A 127 -4.89 29.37 -19.38
N HIS A 128 -4.85 28.62 -20.48
CA HIS A 128 -5.88 27.67 -20.86
C HIS A 128 -5.29 26.43 -21.55
N MET A 129 -6.08 25.38 -21.68
CA MET A 129 -5.73 24.20 -22.47
C MET A 129 -5.62 24.56 -23.96
N PRO A 130 -4.74 23.86 -24.71
CA PRO A 130 -4.64 24.00 -26.15
C PRO A 130 -5.98 23.80 -26.84
N GLN A 131 -6.34 24.70 -27.76
CA GLN A 131 -7.62 24.69 -28.45
C GLN A 131 -7.48 24.40 -29.95
N SER A 132 -6.38 24.83 -30.58
CA SER A 132 -6.17 24.69 -32.01
C SER A 132 -4.70 24.69 -32.42
N GLY A 133 -4.36 24.12 -33.55
CA GLY A 133 -3.03 24.10 -34.12
C GLY A 133 -1.95 23.63 -33.13
N LYS A 134 -0.76 24.18 -33.26
CA LYS A 134 0.42 23.85 -32.43
C LYS A 134 0.46 24.61 -31.09
N GLU A 135 -0.67 24.69 -30.42
CA GLU A 135 -0.74 25.15 -29.03
C GLU A 135 -0.34 24.06 -28.06
N ILE A 136 0.30 24.45 -26.93
CA ILE A 136 0.79 23.51 -25.92
C ILE A 136 0.52 24.02 -24.51
N ALA A 137 0.28 23.07 -23.59
CA ALA A 137 0.23 23.34 -22.16
C ALA A 137 0.99 22.23 -21.42
N MET A 138 1.79 22.61 -20.43
CA MET A 138 2.61 21.67 -19.66
C MET A 138 2.82 22.13 -18.23
N ASP A 139 3.42 21.29 -17.39
CA ASP A 139 3.75 21.69 -16.04
C ASP A 139 4.96 22.63 -15.98
N ALA A 140 5.07 23.39 -14.89
CA ALA A 140 6.11 24.39 -14.69
C ALA A 140 7.52 23.77 -14.55
N ASN A 141 7.64 22.53 -14.07
CA ASN A 141 8.92 21.85 -13.96
C ASN A 141 9.42 21.39 -15.33
N ALA A 142 8.54 20.94 -16.21
CA ALA A 142 8.88 20.64 -17.61
C ALA A 142 9.43 21.87 -18.33
N LEU A 143 8.81 23.05 -18.14
CA LEU A 143 9.34 24.33 -18.67
C LEU A 143 10.72 24.65 -18.11
N LYS A 144 10.93 24.45 -16.80
CA LYS A 144 12.24 24.68 -16.15
C LYS A 144 13.31 23.73 -16.67
N LEU A 145 12.98 22.45 -16.86
CA LEU A 145 13.91 21.45 -17.42
C LEU A 145 14.34 21.82 -18.85
N LEU A 146 13.44 22.42 -19.63
CA LEU A 146 13.73 22.94 -20.96
C LEU A 146 14.45 24.32 -20.96
N GLY A 147 14.65 24.92 -19.77
CA GLY A 147 15.26 26.24 -19.64
C GLY A 147 14.35 27.39 -20.10
N ILE A 148 13.03 27.20 -20.11
CA ILE A 148 12.04 28.14 -20.62
C ILE A 148 11.33 28.84 -19.46
N GLU A 149 11.29 30.17 -19.48
CA GLU A 149 10.48 30.91 -18.50
C GLU A 149 8.98 30.72 -18.79
N PRO A 150 8.15 30.47 -17.75
CA PRO A 150 6.70 30.27 -17.89
C PRO A 150 6.03 31.61 -18.30
N LYS A 151 5.89 31.84 -19.59
CA LYS A 151 5.27 33.02 -20.17
C LYS A 151 4.31 32.62 -21.29
N LEU A 152 3.05 33.04 -21.21
CA LEU A 152 2.07 32.79 -22.25
C LEU A 152 2.52 33.37 -23.59
N GLY A 153 2.40 32.58 -24.64
CA GLY A 153 2.84 32.92 -25.98
C GLY A 153 4.33 32.64 -26.26
N ALA A 154 5.06 32.02 -25.32
CA ALA A 154 6.42 31.59 -25.58
C ALA A 154 6.43 30.48 -26.63
N GLU A 155 7.41 30.57 -27.56
CA GLU A 155 7.68 29.52 -28.55
C GLU A 155 8.57 28.44 -27.93
N ILE A 156 8.20 27.19 -28.06
CA ILE A 156 8.87 26.03 -27.49
C ILE A 156 9.14 25.03 -28.61
N GLU A 157 10.40 24.75 -28.88
CA GLU A 157 10.81 23.66 -29.76
C GLU A 157 10.97 22.38 -28.99
N LEU A 158 10.26 21.33 -29.42
CA LEU A 158 10.29 20.00 -28.79
C LEU A 158 10.56 18.93 -29.84
N THR A 159 11.51 18.05 -29.49
CA THR A 159 11.74 16.80 -30.22
C THR A 159 11.16 15.64 -29.39
N TYR A 160 10.32 14.85 -30.01
CA TYR A 160 9.63 13.73 -29.36
C TYR A 160 9.52 12.53 -30.29
N THR A 161 9.46 11.33 -29.73
CA THR A 161 9.33 10.07 -30.46
C THR A 161 7.87 9.73 -30.65
N VAL A 162 7.43 9.66 -31.91
CA VAL A 162 6.07 9.23 -32.31
C VAL A 162 6.10 7.71 -32.45
N GLY A 163 5.05 7.05 -31.90
CA GLY A 163 4.94 5.59 -31.97
C GLY A 163 6.04 4.86 -31.17
N ALA A 164 6.44 5.35 -30.01
CA ALA A 164 7.52 4.79 -29.20
C ALA A 164 7.34 3.30 -28.87
N LEU A 165 6.10 2.80 -28.81
CA LEU A 165 5.80 1.38 -28.58
C LEU A 165 5.57 0.58 -29.87
N SER A 166 5.67 1.22 -31.03
CA SER A 166 5.53 0.57 -32.34
C SER A 166 6.86 -0.07 -32.78
N GLN A 167 6.80 -0.84 -33.87
CA GLN A 167 7.99 -1.44 -34.46
C GLN A 167 8.83 -0.41 -35.26
N MET A 168 8.24 0.73 -35.61
CA MET A 168 8.87 1.77 -36.45
C MET A 168 8.69 3.16 -35.85
N PRO A 169 9.28 3.43 -34.64
CA PRO A 169 9.20 4.76 -34.04
C PRO A 169 10.03 5.77 -34.86
N TYR A 170 9.60 7.02 -34.90
CA TYR A 170 10.37 8.10 -35.54
C TYR A 170 10.38 9.35 -34.68
N GLU A 171 11.46 10.12 -34.78
CA GLU A 171 11.59 11.41 -34.11
C GLU A 171 10.90 12.51 -34.90
N LYS A 172 10.19 13.37 -34.18
CA LYS A 172 9.54 14.57 -34.74
C LYS A 172 9.92 15.79 -33.93
N THR A 173 10.29 16.86 -34.60
CA THR A 173 10.59 18.17 -33.99
C THR A 173 9.56 19.18 -34.44
N ASP A 174 8.95 19.86 -33.48
CA ASP A 174 7.93 20.88 -33.72
C ASP A 174 8.12 22.08 -32.82
N THR A 175 7.69 23.24 -33.31
CA THR A 175 7.63 24.48 -32.55
C THR A 175 6.20 24.75 -32.12
N PHE A 176 6.00 24.90 -30.83
CA PHE A 176 4.69 25.09 -30.18
C PHE A 176 4.58 26.45 -29.54
N THR A 177 3.35 26.94 -29.37
CA THR A 177 3.06 28.16 -28.60
C THR A 177 2.47 27.78 -27.23
N LEU A 178 3.10 28.25 -26.16
CA LEU A 178 2.65 27.98 -24.79
C LEU A 178 1.35 28.74 -24.46
N THR A 179 0.25 28.03 -24.19
CA THR A 179 -1.06 28.60 -23.86
C THR A 179 -1.46 28.45 -22.40
N GLY A 180 -0.79 27.57 -21.66
CA GLY A 180 -1.06 27.36 -20.24
C GLY A 180 -0.04 26.51 -19.54
N TRP A 181 0.00 26.65 -18.19
CA TRP A 181 0.83 25.79 -17.36
C TRP A 181 0.20 25.61 -15.97
N TRP A 182 0.68 24.56 -15.25
CA TRP A 182 0.32 24.25 -13.86
C TRP A 182 1.59 23.90 -13.07
N GLU A 183 1.46 23.89 -11.73
CA GLU A 183 2.54 23.43 -10.87
C GLU A 183 2.72 21.91 -11.01
N TYR A 184 3.98 21.49 -11.13
CA TYR A 184 4.30 20.06 -11.18
C TYR A 184 4.03 19.39 -9.84
N ASP A 185 3.56 18.16 -9.90
CA ASP A 185 3.37 17.29 -8.74
C ASP A 185 4.53 16.29 -8.70
N ASP A 186 5.43 16.44 -7.74
CA ASP A 186 6.64 15.61 -7.60
C ASP A 186 6.37 14.10 -7.44
N ILE A 187 5.11 13.72 -7.18
CA ILE A 187 4.69 12.32 -7.10
C ILE A 187 4.35 11.76 -8.50
N SER A 188 4.07 12.61 -9.47
CA SER A 188 3.70 12.18 -10.82
C SER A 188 4.88 11.49 -11.52
N PRO A 189 4.68 10.29 -12.10
CA PRO A 189 5.74 9.57 -12.79
C PRO A 189 6.02 10.08 -14.21
N VAL A 190 5.29 11.10 -14.66
CA VAL A 190 5.36 11.61 -16.03
C VAL A 190 5.04 13.11 -16.09
N HIS A 191 5.73 13.83 -16.94
CA HIS A 191 5.35 15.18 -17.33
C HIS A 191 4.30 15.13 -18.43
N TYR A 192 3.14 15.74 -18.22
CA TYR A 192 2.14 15.83 -19.27
C TYR A 192 2.37 17.08 -20.13
N ILE A 193 2.52 16.84 -21.41
CA ILE A 193 2.62 17.85 -22.45
C ILE A 193 1.35 17.76 -23.28
N ASN A 194 0.38 18.63 -22.98
CA ASN A 194 -0.91 18.61 -23.64
C ASN A 194 -0.88 19.43 -24.92
N ILE A 195 -1.39 18.86 -26.01
CA ILE A 195 -1.55 19.47 -27.34
C ILE A 195 -3.03 19.60 -27.72
N SER A 196 -3.35 20.30 -28.77
CA SER A 196 -4.70 20.41 -29.29
C SER A 196 -5.18 19.10 -29.94
N GLU A 197 -6.50 18.84 -29.93
CA GLU A 197 -7.08 17.68 -30.61
C GLU A 197 -6.83 17.71 -32.12
N GLU A 198 -6.87 18.91 -32.70
CA GLU A 198 -6.59 19.13 -34.10
C GLU A 198 -5.19 18.67 -34.48
N TYR A 199 -4.19 19.07 -33.66
CA TYR A 199 -2.81 18.73 -33.90
C TYR A 199 -2.51 17.24 -33.61
N ALA A 200 -3.15 16.66 -32.61
CA ALA A 200 -3.05 15.22 -32.38
C ALA A 200 -3.51 14.39 -33.58
N LYS A 201 -4.59 14.80 -34.27
CA LYS A 201 -5.08 14.18 -35.52
C LYS A 201 -4.15 14.42 -36.72
N GLU A 202 -3.46 15.57 -36.74
CA GLU A 202 -2.43 15.85 -37.77
C GLU A 202 -1.24 14.89 -37.60
N ILE A 203 -0.74 14.72 -36.37
CA ILE A 203 0.34 13.76 -36.05
C ILE A 203 -0.12 12.31 -36.41
N GLU A 204 -1.35 11.97 -36.09
CA GLU A 204 -1.91 10.65 -36.43
C GLU A 204 -1.92 10.40 -37.94
N SER A 205 -2.35 11.39 -38.71
CA SER A 205 -2.38 11.29 -40.18
C SER A 205 -0.98 11.14 -40.76
N GLU A 206 0.02 11.82 -40.22
CA GLU A 206 1.41 11.68 -40.61
C GLU A 206 1.94 10.30 -40.20
N ALA A 207 1.68 9.85 -38.98
CA ALA A 207 2.08 8.56 -38.48
C ALA A 207 1.55 7.40 -39.33
N VAL A 208 0.28 7.47 -39.71
CA VAL A 208 -0.34 6.51 -40.64
C VAL A 208 0.33 6.55 -42.02
N SER A 209 0.72 7.73 -42.48
CA SER A 209 1.45 7.86 -43.76
C SER A 209 2.85 7.25 -43.68
N ASN A 210 3.42 7.19 -42.51
CA ASN A 210 4.71 6.57 -42.20
C ASN A 210 4.59 5.06 -41.84
N GLY A 211 3.41 4.45 -42.06
CA GLY A 211 3.22 3.01 -41.84
C GLY A 211 2.78 2.60 -40.44
N LEU A 212 2.56 3.57 -39.52
CA LEU A 212 2.03 3.29 -38.19
C LEU A 212 0.52 3.04 -38.22
N GLU A 213 0.01 2.25 -37.28
CA GLU A 213 -1.43 2.16 -37.06
C GLU A 213 -2.01 3.47 -36.53
N PRO A 214 -3.30 3.77 -36.82
CA PRO A 214 -3.98 4.91 -36.20
C PRO A 214 -3.88 4.89 -34.68
N PHE A 215 -3.73 6.06 -34.06
CA PHE A 215 -3.67 6.17 -32.62
C PHE A 215 -4.99 5.70 -32.00
N ARG A 216 -4.86 4.87 -30.98
CA ARG A 216 -6.01 4.41 -30.23
C ARG A 216 -6.23 5.32 -29.03
N ILE A 217 -7.48 5.41 -28.60
CA ILE A 217 -7.89 6.32 -27.52
C ILE A 217 -7.94 5.55 -26.21
N ASP A 218 -7.33 6.09 -25.18
CA ASP A 218 -7.56 5.68 -23.81
C ASP A 218 -8.81 6.39 -23.27
N LEU A 219 -9.86 5.63 -22.99
CA LEU A 219 -11.11 6.13 -22.45
C LEU A 219 -11.14 5.99 -20.95
N ASN A 220 -10.79 7.06 -20.26
CA ASN A 220 -10.91 7.15 -18.81
C ASN A 220 -12.38 7.25 -18.40
N VAL A 221 -12.77 6.55 -17.33
CA VAL A 221 -14.17 6.52 -16.91
C VAL A 221 -14.34 6.74 -15.42
N MET A 222 -15.46 7.40 -15.07
CA MET A 222 -16.05 7.38 -13.74
C MET A 222 -17.27 6.47 -13.73
N LEU A 223 -17.23 5.47 -12.86
CA LEU A 223 -18.31 4.50 -12.65
C LEU A 223 -19.31 4.99 -11.60
N ALA A 224 -20.38 4.25 -11.42
CA ALA A 224 -21.40 4.54 -10.40
C ALA A 224 -20.85 4.51 -8.98
N SER A 225 -19.82 3.69 -8.71
CA SER A 225 -19.16 3.52 -7.42
C SER A 225 -17.71 3.13 -7.63
N SER A 226 -16.85 3.54 -6.69
CA SER A 226 -15.44 3.09 -6.61
C SER A 226 -15.27 1.69 -5.98
N MET A 227 -16.36 1.00 -5.64
CA MET A 227 -16.31 -0.38 -5.13
C MET A 227 -16.32 -1.36 -6.31
N ASN A 228 -15.44 -2.38 -6.24
CA ASN A 228 -15.37 -3.43 -7.26
C ASN A 228 -15.27 -2.86 -8.70
N ILE A 229 -14.34 -1.94 -8.90
CA ILE A 229 -14.16 -1.24 -10.19
C ILE A 229 -13.99 -2.25 -11.31
N ARG A 230 -13.12 -3.26 -11.12
CA ARG A 230 -12.85 -4.31 -12.09
C ARG A 230 -14.13 -5.01 -12.55
N ALA A 231 -14.89 -5.56 -11.60
CA ALA A 231 -16.14 -6.26 -11.91
C ALA A 231 -17.18 -5.36 -12.61
N GLN A 232 -17.21 -4.05 -12.29
CA GLN A 232 -18.10 -3.12 -13.01
C GLN A 232 -17.65 -2.87 -14.44
N MET A 233 -16.33 -2.81 -14.72
CA MET A 233 -15.77 -2.64 -16.06
C MET A 233 -15.94 -3.91 -16.89
N GLU A 234 -15.60 -5.07 -16.33
CA GLU A 234 -15.84 -6.38 -16.97
C GLU A 234 -17.32 -6.57 -17.35
N GLN A 235 -18.24 -6.11 -16.48
CA GLN A 235 -19.67 -6.16 -16.78
C GLN A 235 -20.06 -5.26 -17.95
N VAL A 236 -19.41 -4.10 -18.10
CA VAL A 236 -19.62 -3.21 -19.26
C VAL A 236 -19.20 -3.91 -20.55
N ASP A 237 -18.02 -4.54 -20.55
CA ASP A 237 -17.52 -5.27 -21.72
C ASP A 237 -18.42 -6.45 -22.08
N LEU A 238 -18.82 -7.26 -21.10
CA LEU A 238 -19.75 -8.38 -21.28
C LEU A 238 -21.08 -7.93 -21.86
N ASP A 239 -21.68 -6.86 -21.33
CA ASP A 239 -22.97 -6.34 -21.80
C ASP A 239 -22.88 -5.79 -23.22
N LEU A 240 -21.72 -5.33 -23.66
CA LEU A 240 -21.45 -4.82 -24.98
C LEU A 240 -20.91 -5.88 -25.96
N GLY A 241 -20.61 -7.08 -25.47
CA GLY A 241 -20.06 -8.20 -26.26
C GLY A 241 -18.58 -8.04 -26.58
N TYR A 242 -17.83 -7.40 -25.69
CA TYR A 242 -16.38 -7.27 -25.77
C TYR A 242 -15.68 -8.29 -24.87
N ALA A 243 -14.45 -8.64 -25.20
CA ALA A 243 -13.54 -9.39 -24.37
C ALA A 243 -12.59 -8.41 -23.68
N TRP A 244 -12.32 -8.58 -22.37
CA TRP A 244 -11.38 -7.76 -21.62
C TRP A 244 -9.97 -8.33 -21.56
N ASP A 245 -9.81 -9.60 -21.97
CA ASP A 245 -8.55 -10.31 -22.07
C ASP A 245 -8.52 -11.16 -23.36
N GLU A 246 -7.34 -11.72 -23.65
CA GLU A 246 -7.07 -12.50 -24.86
C GLU A 246 -7.72 -13.91 -24.85
N THR A 247 -8.32 -14.30 -23.72
CA THR A 247 -9.01 -15.61 -23.58
C THR A 247 -10.51 -15.53 -23.87
N GLY A 248 -11.07 -14.32 -23.96
CA GLY A 248 -12.48 -14.08 -24.19
C GLY A 248 -12.87 -14.16 -25.67
N GLU A 249 -14.14 -14.47 -25.93
CA GLU A 249 -14.73 -14.39 -27.28
C GLU A 249 -15.22 -12.96 -27.56
N GLY A 250 -14.81 -12.35 -28.64
CA GLY A 250 -15.25 -11.02 -29.08
C GLY A 250 -14.12 -10.07 -29.43
N GLU A 251 -14.49 -8.82 -29.72
CA GLU A 251 -13.52 -7.75 -29.96
C GLU A 251 -12.85 -7.34 -28.64
N LEU A 252 -11.51 -7.36 -28.60
CA LEU A 252 -10.76 -7.10 -27.37
C LEU A 252 -10.83 -5.60 -27.00
N VAL A 253 -11.25 -5.32 -25.75
CA VAL A 253 -11.20 -4.01 -25.12
C VAL A 253 -10.53 -4.15 -23.76
N ARG A 254 -9.24 -3.89 -23.69
CA ARG A 254 -8.47 -4.04 -22.45
C ARG A 254 -8.93 -3.05 -21.40
N ILE A 255 -9.06 -3.52 -20.16
CA ILE A 255 -9.41 -2.69 -19.03
C ILE A 255 -8.18 -2.40 -18.14
N GLY A 256 -8.05 -1.15 -17.74
CA GLY A 256 -7.11 -0.71 -16.73
C GLY A 256 -7.86 -0.27 -15.47
N VAL A 257 -7.61 -0.90 -14.34
CA VAL A 257 -8.26 -0.58 -13.07
C VAL A 257 -7.39 0.37 -12.27
N ASN A 258 -7.99 1.42 -11.70
CA ASN A 258 -7.28 2.28 -10.77
C ASN A 258 -7.27 1.66 -9.38
N TRP A 259 -6.18 0.99 -9.06
CA TRP A 259 -5.95 0.34 -7.77
C TRP A 259 -5.68 1.34 -6.63
N GLY A 260 -5.57 2.63 -6.91
CA GLY A 260 -5.50 3.67 -5.89
C GLY A 260 -6.74 3.75 -4.99
N TYR A 261 -7.88 3.27 -5.47
CA TYR A 261 -9.10 3.18 -4.67
C TYR A 261 -9.05 1.99 -3.71
N THR A 262 -8.87 2.24 -2.42
CA THR A 262 -8.88 1.20 -1.37
C THR A 262 -10.20 0.43 -1.32
N SER A 263 -11.31 1.06 -1.66
CA SER A 263 -12.62 0.42 -1.77
C SER A 263 -12.69 -0.64 -2.87
N SER A 264 -11.91 -0.50 -3.94
CA SER A 264 -11.81 -1.50 -5.00
C SER A 264 -10.93 -2.67 -4.58
N GLN A 265 -9.78 -2.39 -3.96
CA GLN A 265 -8.88 -3.42 -3.43
C GLN A 265 -9.58 -4.33 -2.42
N LEU A 266 -10.41 -3.75 -1.53
CA LEU A 266 -11.17 -4.50 -0.53
C LEU A 266 -12.28 -5.36 -1.15
N GLY A 267 -12.70 -5.08 -2.37
CA GLY A 267 -13.77 -5.81 -3.07
C GLY A 267 -13.32 -7.12 -3.70
N GLU A 268 -12.06 -7.25 -4.12
CA GLU A 268 -11.61 -8.40 -4.92
C GLU A 268 -11.03 -9.56 -4.10
N SER A 269 -10.27 -9.30 -3.05
CA SER A 269 -9.74 -10.39 -2.21
C SER A 269 -9.28 -9.88 -0.85
N ILE A 270 -10.19 -9.73 0.09
CA ILE A 270 -9.77 -9.64 1.48
C ILE A 270 -9.37 -11.04 1.93
N ASP A 271 -8.09 -11.25 2.20
CA ASP A 271 -7.65 -12.45 2.88
C ASP A 271 -8.47 -12.60 4.18
N ALA A 272 -9.05 -13.79 4.39
CA ALA A 272 -9.87 -14.07 5.56
C ALA A 272 -9.12 -13.76 6.87
N SER A 273 -7.81 -13.90 6.91
CA SER A 273 -6.95 -13.58 8.05
C SER A 273 -6.98 -12.09 8.38
N ILE A 274 -6.90 -11.22 7.37
CA ILE A 274 -6.95 -9.75 7.51
C ILE A 274 -8.34 -9.32 8.00
N LEU A 275 -9.40 -9.88 7.43
CA LEU A 275 -10.78 -9.62 7.87
C LEU A 275 -10.98 -10.00 9.33
N ILE A 276 -10.50 -11.19 9.73
CA ILE A 276 -10.55 -11.66 11.12
C ILE A 276 -9.80 -10.71 12.05
N ALA A 277 -8.60 -10.26 11.65
CA ALA A 277 -7.79 -9.31 12.43
C ALA A 277 -8.51 -7.97 12.63
N ILE A 278 -9.10 -7.39 11.57
CA ILE A 278 -9.88 -6.14 11.65
C ILE A 278 -11.09 -6.30 12.56
N VAL A 279 -11.87 -7.38 12.41
CA VAL A 279 -13.05 -7.65 13.23
C VAL A 279 -12.66 -7.87 14.69
N ALA A 280 -11.58 -8.61 14.96
CA ALA A 280 -11.04 -8.82 16.30
C ALA A 280 -10.61 -7.50 16.95
N PHE A 281 -9.89 -6.63 16.22
CA PHE A 281 -9.47 -5.32 16.69
C PHE A 281 -10.67 -4.42 17.01
N LEU A 282 -11.64 -4.28 16.10
CA LEU A 282 -12.85 -3.50 16.33
C LEU A 282 -13.65 -4.03 17.52
N THR A 283 -13.78 -5.35 17.66
CA THR A 283 -14.45 -5.99 18.80
C THR A 283 -13.74 -5.63 20.11
N LEU A 284 -12.43 -5.63 20.13
CA LEU A 284 -11.61 -5.28 21.29
C LEU A 284 -11.79 -3.81 21.68
N VAL A 285 -11.79 -2.88 20.72
CA VAL A 285 -12.04 -1.46 20.96
C VAL A 285 -13.45 -1.21 21.51
N ILE A 286 -14.48 -1.84 20.92
CA ILE A 286 -15.86 -1.79 21.41
C ILE A 286 -15.97 -2.39 22.81
N PHE A 287 -15.29 -3.51 23.07
CA PHE A 287 -15.29 -4.17 24.37
C PHE A 287 -14.67 -3.30 25.46
N THR A 288 -13.60 -2.57 25.13
CA THR A 288 -12.99 -1.62 26.05
C THR A 288 -13.97 -0.51 26.44
N GLY A 289 -14.60 0.15 25.48
CA GLY A 289 -15.64 1.17 25.71
C GLY A 289 -16.84 0.60 26.49
N TYR A 290 -17.25 -0.63 26.16
CA TYR A 290 -18.32 -1.33 26.88
C TYR A 290 -17.98 -1.53 28.37
N LEU A 291 -16.78 -1.99 28.70
CA LEU A 291 -16.37 -2.24 30.08
C LEU A 291 -16.43 -0.99 30.95
N ILE A 292 -16.01 0.15 30.40
CA ILE A 292 -16.01 1.44 31.11
C ILE A 292 -17.44 1.86 31.44
N ILE A 293 -18.24 1.98 30.39
CA ILE A 293 -19.60 2.48 30.49
C ILE A 293 -20.45 1.49 31.32
N TYR A 294 -20.27 0.18 31.13
CA TYR A 294 -20.93 -0.84 31.93
C TYR A 294 -20.61 -0.69 33.43
N ASN A 295 -19.34 -0.48 33.79
CA ASN A 295 -18.94 -0.33 35.19
C ASN A 295 -19.59 0.89 35.83
N ILE A 296 -19.63 2.02 35.15
CA ILE A 296 -20.25 3.27 35.62
C ILE A 296 -21.76 3.10 35.77
N PHE A 297 -22.44 2.52 34.78
CA PHE A 297 -23.87 2.24 34.89
C PHE A 297 -24.20 1.19 35.97
N GLN A 298 -23.36 0.19 36.16
CA GLN A 298 -23.56 -0.78 37.22
C GLN A 298 -23.48 -0.14 38.60
N ILE A 299 -22.48 0.72 38.83
CA ILE A 299 -22.35 1.49 40.08
C ILE A 299 -23.52 2.41 40.26
N SER A 300 -23.91 3.14 39.22
CA SER A 300 -25.06 4.06 39.22
C SER A 300 -26.35 3.35 39.58
N VAL A 301 -26.65 2.26 38.92
CA VAL A 301 -27.89 1.51 39.12
C VAL A 301 -27.93 0.84 40.50
N THR A 302 -26.75 0.30 40.95
CA THR A 302 -26.67 -0.33 42.28
C THR A 302 -26.89 0.67 43.40
N GLY A 303 -26.32 1.89 43.25
CA GLY A 303 -26.58 2.98 44.21
C GLY A 303 -28.05 3.43 44.32
N ASP A 304 -28.80 3.30 43.22
CA ASP A 304 -30.19 3.67 43.13
C ASP A 304 -31.19 2.50 43.37
N ILE A 305 -30.71 1.32 43.74
CA ILE A 305 -31.59 0.13 43.90
C ILE A 305 -32.72 0.39 44.90
N ARG A 306 -32.47 1.13 46.02
CA ARG A 306 -33.49 1.52 46.98
C ARG A 306 -34.55 2.39 46.34
N PHE A 307 -34.14 3.39 45.59
CA PHE A 307 -35.07 4.25 44.84
C PHE A 307 -35.91 3.44 43.84
N TYR A 308 -35.30 2.56 43.10
CA TYR A 308 -36.00 1.67 42.15
C TYR A 308 -36.95 0.71 42.86
N GLY A 309 -36.60 0.23 44.07
CA GLY A 309 -37.46 -0.54 44.92
C GLY A 309 -38.72 0.23 45.35
N LEU A 310 -38.55 1.47 45.80
CA LEU A 310 -39.68 2.35 46.12
C LEU A 310 -40.57 2.61 44.92
N LEU A 311 -40.01 2.79 43.74
CA LEU A 311 -40.80 2.92 42.50
C LEU A 311 -41.64 1.70 42.19
N LYS A 312 -41.16 0.51 42.54
CA LYS A 312 -41.94 -0.75 42.40
C LYS A 312 -43.06 -0.86 43.39
N THR A 313 -42.91 -0.34 44.61
CA THR A 313 -44.01 -0.32 45.59
C THR A 313 -45.20 0.50 45.11
N ILE A 314 -44.95 1.56 44.34
CA ILE A 314 -46.00 2.36 43.71
C ILE A 314 -46.43 1.89 42.33
N GLY A 315 -46.07 0.66 41.96
CA GLY A 315 -46.58 -0.05 40.78
C GLY A 315 -45.77 0.06 39.49
N VAL A 316 -44.54 0.61 39.50
CA VAL A 316 -43.69 0.68 38.32
C VAL A 316 -43.25 -0.74 37.91
N THR A 317 -43.53 -1.11 36.65
CA THR A 317 -43.21 -2.43 36.14
C THR A 317 -41.69 -2.59 35.81
N PRO A 318 -41.14 -3.82 35.77
CA PRO A 318 -39.74 -4.06 35.39
C PRO A 318 -39.37 -3.56 33.96
N ARG A 319 -40.36 -3.51 33.06
CA ARG A 319 -40.18 -2.98 31.70
C ARG A 319 -40.07 -1.44 31.72
N GLN A 320 -40.89 -0.75 32.52
CA GLN A 320 -40.84 0.67 32.71
C GLN A 320 -39.52 1.11 33.35
N LEU A 321 -39.03 0.35 34.36
CA LEU A 321 -37.76 0.65 35.01
C LEU A 321 -36.58 0.54 34.05
N ARG A 322 -36.51 -0.50 33.22
CA ARG A 322 -35.50 -0.62 32.18
C ARG A 322 -35.55 0.55 31.17
N ARG A 323 -36.77 1.02 30.88
CA ARG A 323 -36.97 2.18 30.01
C ARG A 323 -36.45 3.48 30.64
N ILE A 324 -36.65 3.69 31.95
CA ILE A 324 -36.10 4.82 32.69
C ILE A 324 -34.59 4.84 32.59
N ILE A 325 -33.93 3.73 32.88
CA ILE A 325 -32.44 3.62 32.81
C ILE A 325 -31.94 3.88 31.42
N ARG A 326 -32.60 3.33 30.38
CA ARG A 326 -32.23 3.57 28.98
C ARG A 326 -32.41 5.04 28.56
N GLN A 327 -33.48 5.68 29.02
CA GLN A 327 -33.71 7.12 28.77
C GLN A 327 -32.66 7.99 29.46
N GLN A 328 -32.27 7.67 30.69
CA GLN A 328 -31.16 8.35 31.38
C GLN A 328 -29.85 8.21 30.60
N ALA A 329 -29.55 7.01 30.12
CA ALA A 329 -28.38 6.77 29.29
C ALA A 329 -28.40 7.62 28.00
N LEU A 330 -29.53 7.67 27.30
CA LEU A 330 -29.70 8.52 26.11
C LEU A 330 -29.54 10.02 26.39
N PHE A 331 -30.05 10.51 27.50
CA PHE A 331 -29.84 11.93 27.90
C PHE A 331 -28.35 12.25 28.12
N LEU A 332 -27.63 11.32 28.74
CA LEU A 332 -26.18 11.47 28.92
C LEU A 332 -25.41 11.43 27.57
N CYS A 333 -25.89 10.62 26.61
CA CYS A 333 -25.36 10.59 25.26
C CYS A 333 -25.52 11.91 24.52
N VAL A 334 -26.65 12.59 24.67
CA VAL A 334 -26.92 13.92 24.03
C VAL A 334 -25.85 14.95 24.39
N VAL A 335 -25.27 14.85 25.57
CA VAL A 335 -24.18 15.74 26.01
C VAL A 335 -22.81 15.13 25.72
N GLY A 336 -22.62 13.87 26.08
CA GLY A 336 -21.30 13.20 26.01
C GLY A 336 -20.81 12.95 24.59
N ILE A 337 -21.71 12.56 23.67
CA ILE A 337 -21.32 12.27 22.28
C ILE A 337 -20.85 13.53 21.54
N PRO A 338 -21.58 14.66 21.51
CA PRO A 338 -21.10 15.84 20.80
C PRO A 338 -19.76 16.36 21.30
N ILE A 339 -19.57 16.38 22.62
CA ILE A 339 -18.28 16.79 23.21
C ILE A 339 -17.17 15.81 22.79
N GLY A 340 -17.46 14.51 22.82
CA GLY A 340 -16.52 13.48 22.40
C GLY A 340 -16.17 13.54 20.92
N LEU A 341 -17.14 13.87 20.06
CA LEU A 341 -16.89 14.07 18.62
C LEU A 341 -15.96 15.26 18.37
N LEU A 342 -16.22 16.39 19.01
CA LEU A 342 -15.40 17.61 18.86
C LEU A 342 -13.96 17.37 19.35
N LEU A 343 -13.81 16.85 20.57
CA LEU A 343 -12.49 16.59 21.13
C LEU A 343 -11.76 15.48 20.38
N GLY A 344 -12.47 14.42 19.98
CA GLY A 344 -11.89 13.31 19.24
C GLY A 344 -11.44 13.72 17.85
N TYR A 345 -12.21 14.54 17.15
CA TYR A 345 -11.81 15.11 15.87
C TYR A 345 -10.59 16.03 16.03
N GLY A 346 -10.58 16.89 17.04
CA GLY A 346 -9.42 17.75 17.34
C GLY A 346 -8.14 16.96 17.60
N VAL A 347 -8.22 15.88 18.40
CA VAL A 347 -7.09 14.99 18.66
C VAL A 347 -6.66 14.27 17.37
N GLY A 348 -7.61 13.70 16.62
CA GLY A 348 -7.31 13.02 15.36
C GLY A 348 -6.68 13.95 14.34
N ALA A 349 -7.25 15.15 14.16
CA ALA A 349 -6.75 16.16 13.23
C ALA A 349 -5.33 16.66 13.57
N SER A 350 -5.04 16.83 14.86
CA SER A 350 -3.71 17.28 15.32
C SER A 350 -2.64 16.19 15.16
N LEU A 351 -3.02 14.92 15.24
CA LEU A 351 -2.09 13.80 15.14
C LEU A 351 -1.88 13.32 13.71
N THR A 352 -2.86 13.50 12.83
CA THR A 352 -2.75 13.10 11.43
C THR A 352 -1.48 13.66 10.76
N PRO A 353 -1.14 14.96 10.81
CA PRO A 353 0.09 15.46 10.18
C PRO A 353 1.36 14.84 10.77
N VAL A 354 1.39 14.59 12.09
CA VAL A 354 2.54 13.97 12.75
C VAL A 354 2.74 12.52 12.30
N VAL A 355 1.64 11.79 12.10
CA VAL A 355 1.66 10.43 11.57
C VAL A 355 2.07 10.43 10.10
N MET A 356 1.48 11.33 9.30
CA MET A 356 1.73 11.41 7.87
C MET A 356 3.16 11.83 7.54
N ALA A 357 3.77 12.70 8.35
CA ALA A 357 5.18 13.09 8.19
C ALA A 357 6.18 11.93 8.35
N ARG A 358 5.71 10.77 8.82
CA ARG A 358 6.49 9.54 8.97
C ARG A 358 6.11 8.48 7.91
N THR A 359 5.50 8.89 6.82
CA THR A 359 5.10 8.00 5.72
C THR A 359 5.48 8.62 4.40
N THR A 360 5.96 7.81 3.45
CA THR A 360 6.29 8.25 2.09
C THR A 360 5.10 8.89 1.38
N PHE A 361 3.89 8.36 1.60
CA PHE A 361 2.65 8.90 1.03
C PHE A 361 2.08 10.12 1.78
N GLY A 362 2.77 10.62 2.81
CA GLY A 362 2.40 11.84 3.54
C GLY A 362 3.11 13.10 3.04
N VAL A 363 4.16 12.95 2.28
CA VAL A 363 4.94 14.07 1.75
C VAL A 363 4.12 14.79 0.66
N GLY A 364 3.86 16.07 0.88
CA GLY A 364 3.17 16.93 -0.09
C GLY A 364 1.63 16.78 -0.17
N VAL A 365 1.02 15.70 0.35
CA VAL A 365 -0.40 15.38 0.12
C VAL A 365 -1.19 15.08 1.39
N SER A 366 -0.64 15.39 2.57
CA SER A 366 -1.33 15.10 3.83
C SER A 366 -2.61 15.93 3.99
N THR A 367 -3.76 15.29 3.97
CA THR A 367 -5.07 15.91 4.19
C THR A 367 -5.77 15.32 5.39
N VAL A 368 -6.32 16.20 6.25
CA VAL A 368 -7.20 15.76 7.34
C VAL A 368 -8.59 15.54 6.76
N SER A 369 -9.06 14.30 6.81
CA SER A 369 -10.39 13.96 6.32
C SER A 369 -11.50 14.65 7.14
N THR A 370 -12.40 15.31 6.44
CA THR A 370 -13.61 15.96 7.02
C THR A 370 -14.88 15.15 6.71
N SER A 371 -14.74 13.89 6.31
CA SER A 371 -15.86 13.04 5.91
C SER A 371 -16.95 12.98 6.98
N PRO A 372 -18.22 13.24 6.64
CA PRO A 372 -19.35 13.10 7.57
C PRO A 372 -19.47 11.69 8.16
N LEU A 373 -18.95 10.70 7.46
CA LEU A 373 -18.97 9.30 7.90
C LEU A 373 -18.21 9.10 9.22
N ILE A 374 -17.12 9.85 9.46
CA ILE A 374 -16.37 9.84 10.73
C ILE A 374 -17.30 10.13 11.90
N PHE A 375 -18.07 11.21 11.80
CA PHE A 375 -18.97 11.66 12.87
C PHE A 375 -20.16 10.71 13.05
N PHE A 376 -20.75 10.26 11.95
CA PHE A 376 -21.89 9.34 11.99
C PHE A 376 -21.49 7.98 12.56
N ALA A 377 -20.41 7.38 12.06
CA ALA A 377 -19.92 6.08 12.53
C ALA A 377 -19.53 6.16 14.01
N SER A 378 -18.74 7.16 14.41
CA SER A 378 -18.34 7.34 15.81
C SER A 378 -19.53 7.52 16.74
N ALA A 379 -20.50 8.32 16.36
CA ALA A 379 -21.71 8.52 17.14
C ALA A 379 -22.54 7.23 17.27
N LEU A 380 -22.67 6.48 16.17
CA LEU A 380 -23.36 5.19 16.13
C LEU A 380 -22.68 4.15 17.02
N PHE A 381 -21.36 3.99 16.89
CA PHE A 381 -20.59 3.06 17.72
C PHE A 381 -20.64 3.42 19.20
N ALA A 382 -20.50 4.69 19.55
CA ALA A 382 -20.65 5.19 20.92
C ALA A 382 -22.06 4.90 21.46
N LEU A 383 -23.10 5.18 20.70
CA LEU A 383 -24.49 4.94 21.09
C LEU A 383 -24.77 3.45 21.30
N ILE A 384 -24.32 2.59 20.39
CA ILE A 384 -24.44 1.12 20.53
C ILE A 384 -23.74 0.65 21.80
N THR A 385 -22.51 1.12 22.03
CA THR A 385 -21.71 0.75 23.22
C THR A 385 -22.42 1.16 24.50
N VAL A 386 -23.00 2.36 24.57
CA VAL A 386 -23.78 2.83 25.74
C VAL A 386 -25.04 1.98 25.96
N LEU A 387 -25.79 1.71 24.88
CA LEU A 387 -27.02 0.92 24.98
C LEU A 387 -26.74 -0.54 25.41
N LEU A 388 -25.68 -1.13 24.93
CA LEU A 388 -25.24 -2.49 25.36
C LEU A 388 -24.80 -2.46 26.83
N SER A 389 -24.03 -1.46 27.23
CA SER A 389 -23.47 -1.31 28.57
C SER A 389 -24.56 -1.08 29.64
N CYS A 390 -25.61 -0.32 29.35
CA CYS A 390 -26.72 -0.10 30.31
C CYS A 390 -27.73 -1.26 30.38
N SER A 391 -27.69 -2.21 29.44
CA SER A 391 -28.68 -3.31 29.34
C SER A 391 -28.63 -4.28 30.54
N ARG A 392 -27.43 -4.77 30.93
CA ARG A 392 -27.25 -5.70 32.05
C ARG A 392 -27.57 -5.04 33.41
N PRO A 393 -27.05 -3.83 33.77
CA PRO A 393 -27.43 -3.11 34.98
C PRO A 393 -28.94 -2.88 35.06
N GLY A 394 -29.57 -2.47 33.97
CA GLY A 394 -31.02 -2.29 33.90
C GLY A 394 -31.82 -3.57 34.15
N LYS A 395 -31.33 -4.77 33.74
CA LYS A 395 -31.93 -6.06 34.05
C LYS A 395 -31.78 -6.41 35.54
N ILE A 396 -30.65 -6.07 36.16
CA ILE A 396 -30.39 -6.29 37.58
C ILE A 396 -31.39 -5.46 38.41
N ALA A 397 -31.51 -4.15 38.19
CA ALA A 397 -32.43 -3.29 38.87
C ALA A 397 -33.91 -3.76 38.71
N ALA A 398 -34.23 -4.21 37.49
CA ALA A 398 -35.57 -4.70 37.19
C ALA A 398 -35.92 -6.01 37.90
N LYS A 399 -34.97 -6.84 38.35
CA LYS A 399 -35.18 -8.14 39.04
C LYS A 399 -35.32 -8.00 40.55
N VAL A 400 -34.68 -7.01 41.18
CA VAL A 400 -34.71 -6.81 42.63
C VAL A 400 -36.17 -6.57 43.14
N SER A 401 -36.60 -7.31 44.19
CA SER A 401 -37.90 -7.15 44.80
C SER A 401 -37.94 -5.85 45.69
N PRO A 402 -39.09 -5.25 45.93
CA PRO A 402 -39.21 -4.10 46.84
C PRO A 402 -38.66 -4.39 48.27
N VAL A 403 -38.87 -5.57 48.78
CA VAL A 403 -38.38 -5.97 50.13
C VAL A 403 -36.88 -6.18 50.14
N GLU A 404 -36.33 -6.76 49.07
CA GLU A 404 -34.86 -6.87 48.90
C GLU A 404 -34.24 -5.50 48.76
N ALA A 405 -34.87 -4.57 48.04
CA ALA A 405 -34.35 -3.24 47.80
C ALA A 405 -34.19 -2.42 49.09
N THR A 406 -35.13 -2.56 50.05
CA THR A 406 -35.04 -1.87 51.36
C THR A 406 -33.94 -2.43 52.24
N LYS A 407 -33.68 -3.74 52.12
CA LYS A 407 -32.60 -4.47 52.86
C LYS A 407 -31.30 -4.56 52.06
N TYR A 408 -31.26 -3.98 50.84
CA TYR A 408 -30.12 -4.11 49.95
C TYR A 408 -28.86 -3.48 50.57
N THR A 409 -27.91 -4.33 50.90
CA THR A 409 -26.56 -3.92 51.26
C THR A 409 -25.62 -4.53 50.21
N GLU A 410 -24.74 -3.73 49.64
CA GLU A 410 -23.76 -4.18 48.65
C GLU A 410 -22.78 -5.24 49.18
N ILE A 411 -22.89 -5.54 50.45
CA ILE A 411 -21.99 -6.44 51.19
C ILE A 411 -22.48 -7.88 51.04
N VAL A 412 -21.75 -8.65 50.26
CA VAL A 412 -21.94 -10.13 50.27
C VAL A 412 -21.37 -10.65 51.58
N ARG A 413 -22.22 -11.12 52.49
CA ARG A 413 -21.77 -11.78 53.71
C ARG A 413 -20.98 -13.04 53.33
N SER A 414 -19.69 -13.06 53.64
CA SER A 414 -18.88 -14.28 53.52
C SER A 414 -19.47 -15.35 54.45
N LYS A 415 -19.73 -16.55 53.89
CA LYS A 415 -20.18 -17.72 54.69
C LYS A 415 -19.08 -18.32 55.59
N LYS A 416 -17.81 -17.89 55.41
CA LYS A 416 -16.69 -18.36 56.23
C LYS A 416 -16.34 -17.30 57.29
N LYS A 417 -16.55 -17.66 58.57
CA LYS A 417 -16.02 -16.90 59.70
C LYS A 417 -14.51 -17.20 59.82
N HIS A 418 -13.68 -16.27 59.42
CA HIS A 418 -12.27 -16.30 59.80
C HIS A 418 -12.11 -15.43 61.06
N CYS A 419 -11.93 -16.07 62.21
CA CYS A 419 -11.48 -15.38 63.41
C CYS A 419 -9.93 -15.47 63.46
N THR A 420 -9.25 -14.35 63.31
CA THR A 420 -7.84 -14.24 63.57
C THR A 420 -7.65 -13.62 64.93
N ILE A 421 -6.81 -14.24 65.78
CA ILE A 421 -6.50 -13.82 67.16
C ILE A 421 -5.49 -12.65 67.12
N HIS A 422 -4.81 -12.42 66.02
CA HIS A 422 -3.82 -11.35 65.84
C HIS A 422 -4.40 -10.21 65.01
N GLY A 423 -4.09 -8.97 65.38
CA GLY A 423 -4.52 -7.74 64.71
C GLY A 423 -4.19 -7.75 63.20
N ALA A 424 -5.16 -7.40 62.35
CA ALA A 424 -5.03 -7.41 60.92
C ALA A 424 -4.09 -6.27 60.47
N LYS A 425 -2.98 -6.62 59.80
CA LYS A 425 -2.13 -5.63 59.14
C LYS A 425 -2.89 -4.91 57.99
N VAL A 426 -2.59 -3.64 57.74
CA VAL A 426 -3.28 -2.79 56.74
C VAL A 426 -3.34 -3.46 55.37
N HIS A 427 -2.28 -4.11 54.91
CA HIS A 427 -2.29 -4.82 53.61
C HIS A 427 -3.24 -6.02 53.60
N GLN A 428 -3.39 -6.75 54.70
CA GLN A 428 -4.32 -7.88 54.83
C GLN A 428 -5.80 -7.37 54.74
N MET A 429 -6.08 -6.22 55.38
CA MET A 429 -7.37 -5.55 55.26
C MET A 429 -7.64 -5.08 53.83
N ALA A 430 -6.63 -4.55 53.16
CA ALA A 430 -6.72 -4.13 51.76
C ALA A 430 -7.04 -5.33 50.84
N PHE A 431 -6.32 -6.45 50.94
CA PHE A 431 -6.58 -7.67 50.17
C PHE A 431 -7.95 -8.28 50.49
N ALA A 432 -8.35 -8.32 51.74
CA ALA A 432 -9.68 -8.79 52.14
C ALA A 432 -10.80 -7.90 51.58
N ASN A 433 -10.58 -6.59 51.47
CA ASN A 433 -11.50 -5.66 50.86
C ASN A 433 -11.63 -5.84 49.32
N LEU A 434 -10.55 -6.10 48.63
CA LEU A 434 -10.56 -6.47 47.21
C LEU A 434 -11.35 -7.78 46.98
N GLY A 435 -11.17 -8.78 47.88
CA GLY A 435 -11.89 -10.03 47.81
C GLY A 435 -13.40 -9.95 48.09
N ARG A 436 -13.89 -8.90 48.75
CA ARG A 436 -15.32 -8.72 49.08
C ARG A 436 -16.19 -8.40 47.86
N ASN A 437 -15.66 -7.71 46.85
CA ASN A 437 -16.34 -7.35 45.63
C ASN A 437 -15.64 -7.89 44.37
N LYS A 438 -15.39 -9.21 44.35
CA LYS A 438 -14.61 -9.89 43.29
C LYS A 438 -14.99 -9.46 41.88
N ARG A 439 -16.28 -9.29 41.56
CA ARG A 439 -16.74 -8.89 40.21
C ARG A 439 -16.26 -7.49 39.82
N LYS A 440 -16.34 -6.51 40.75
CA LYS A 440 -15.85 -5.15 40.48
C LYS A 440 -14.32 -5.12 40.33
N THR A 441 -13.61 -5.83 41.23
CA THR A 441 -12.16 -5.96 41.18
C THR A 441 -11.69 -6.60 39.88
N ILE A 442 -12.31 -7.73 39.49
CA ILE A 442 -11.99 -8.40 38.21
C ILE A 442 -12.19 -7.49 37.01
N LEU A 443 -13.31 -6.75 36.96
CA LEU A 443 -13.58 -5.83 35.84
C LEU A 443 -12.52 -4.71 35.74
N VAL A 444 -12.07 -4.15 36.86
CA VAL A 444 -11.02 -3.14 36.89
C VAL A 444 -9.68 -3.74 36.47
N VAL A 445 -9.36 -4.93 36.99
CA VAL A 445 -8.11 -5.65 36.59
C VAL A 445 -8.12 -5.94 35.11
N ILE A 446 -9.22 -6.48 34.54
CA ILE A 446 -9.33 -6.74 33.11
C ILE A 446 -9.14 -5.43 32.29
N SER A 447 -9.78 -4.33 32.73
CA SER A 447 -9.67 -3.06 32.02
C SER A 447 -8.24 -2.49 32.00
N LEU A 448 -7.50 -2.60 33.09
CA LEU A 448 -6.10 -2.17 33.16
C LEU A 448 -5.17 -3.14 32.43
N SER A 449 -5.38 -4.45 32.64
CA SER A 449 -4.58 -5.47 31.95
C SER A 449 -4.71 -5.38 30.43
N LEU A 450 -5.88 -5.02 29.94
CA LEU A 450 -6.11 -4.89 28.50
C LEU A 450 -5.24 -3.82 27.87
N SER A 451 -5.04 -2.68 28.54
CA SER A 451 -4.13 -1.62 28.06
C SER A 451 -2.68 -2.12 27.97
N VAL A 452 -2.24 -2.88 29.00
CA VAL A 452 -0.88 -3.44 29.03
C VAL A 452 -0.71 -4.52 27.97
N VAL A 453 -1.72 -5.37 27.80
CA VAL A 453 -1.70 -6.43 26.77
C VAL A 453 -1.65 -5.82 25.38
N LEU A 454 -2.44 -4.79 25.12
CA LEU A 454 -2.42 -4.09 23.83
C LEU A 454 -1.08 -3.43 23.54
N LEU A 455 -0.50 -2.76 24.54
CA LEU A 455 0.83 -2.18 24.41
C LEU A 455 1.89 -3.26 24.14
N ASN A 456 1.80 -4.40 24.85
CA ASN A 456 2.72 -5.49 24.62
C ASN A 456 2.55 -6.11 23.21
N ILE A 457 1.31 -6.33 22.76
CA ILE A 457 1.04 -6.78 21.38
C ILE A 457 1.64 -5.81 20.37
N LEU A 458 1.43 -4.50 20.56
CA LEU A 458 2.00 -3.47 19.68
C LEU A 458 3.52 -3.54 19.60
N VAL A 459 4.18 -3.55 20.77
CA VAL A 459 5.66 -3.60 20.86
C VAL A 459 6.18 -4.91 20.26
N THR A 460 5.51 -6.04 20.53
CA THR A 460 5.89 -7.34 19.96
C THR A 460 5.69 -7.36 18.44
N PHE A 461 4.58 -6.79 17.94
CA PHE A 461 4.31 -6.70 16.52
C PHE A 461 5.35 -5.83 15.81
N THR A 462 5.60 -4.62 16.29
CA THR A 462 6.59 -3.71 15.69
C THR A 462 8.03 -4.21 15.84
N GLY A 463 8.38 -4.85 16.97
CA GLY A 463 9.68 -5.46 17.18
C GLY A 463 9.87 -6.82 16.47
N GLY A 464 8.81 -7.39 15.92
CA GLY A 464 8.86 -8.62 15.11
C GLY A 464 9.24 -8.36 13.64
N PHE A 465 9.28 -7.12 13.20
CA PHE A 465 9.78 -6.75 11.87
C PHE A 465 11.31 -6.83 11.87
N ASP A 466 11.83 -7.68 11.01
CA ASP A 466 13.26 -7.86 10.81
C ASP A 466 13.77 -6.89 9.73
N MET A 467 14.50 -5.88 10.16
CA MET A 467 15.08 -4.85 9.29
C MET A 467 16.02 -5.44 8.25
N GLU A 468 16.93 -6.33 8.69
CA GLU A 468 17.91 -6.92 7.78
C GLU A 468 17.24 -7.82 6.72
N LYS A 469 16.20 -8.55 7.13
CA LYS A 469 15.41 -9.36 6.21
C LYS A 469 14.62 -8.52 5.20
N TYR A 470 14.13 -7.35 5.62
CA TYR A 470 13.48 -6.39 4.73
C TYR A 470 14.48 -5.82 3.74
N LEU A 471 15.62 -5.32 4.22
CA LEU A 471 16.65 -4.71 3.40
C LEU A 471 17.24 -5.70 2.40
N ALA A 472 17.49 -6.95 2.82
CA ALA A 472 18.01 -7.98 1.94
C ALA A 472 17.13 -8.29 0.72
N LYS A 473 15.82 -7.99 0.80
CA LYS A 473 14.91 -8.11 -0.35
C LYS A 473 14.95 -6.90 -1.28
N GLN A 474 15.28 -5.72 -0.76
CA GLN A 474 15.25 -4.47 -1.51
C GLN A 474 16.61 -4.17 -2.14
N THR A 475 17.68 -4.33 -1.38
CA THR A 475 19.04 -4.05 -1.83
C THR A 475 20.04 -5.03 -1.23
N CYS A 476 21.10 -5.34 -1.98
CA CYS A 476 22.19 -6.20 -1.51
C CYS A 476 23.46 -5.41 -1.17
N ALA A 477 23.47 -4.10 -1.36
CA ALA A 477 24.62 -3.24 -1.13
C ALA A 477 24.22 -1.90 -0.53
N ASP A 478 25.21 -1.14 -0.07
CA ASP A 478 24.96 0.18 0.47
C ASP A 478 24.48 1.14 -0.62
N PHE A 479 25.06 1.04 -1.82
CA PHE A 479 24.66 1.85 -2.98
C PHE A 479 24.62 1.03 -4.27
N ILE A 480 23.64 1.33 -5.11
CA ILE A 480 23.54 0.85 -6.50
C ILE A 480 23.27 2.08 -7.37
N VAL A 481 24.12 2.31 -8.34
CA VAL A 481 24.06 3.47 -9.24
C VAL A 481 23.88 2.99 -10.68
N SER A 482 22.92 3.57 -11.37
CA SER A 482 22.68 3.34 -12.80
C SER A 482 21.83 4.46 -13.38
N SER A 483 21.46 4.33 -14.66
CA SER A 483 20.43 5.21 -15.23
C SER A 483 19.04 4.87 -14.72
N THR A 484 18.09 5.77 -14.93
CA THR A 484 16.68 5.52 -14.61
C THR A 484 16.10 4.30 -15.31
N ASP A 485 16.62 3.97 -16.48
CA ASP A 485 16.20 2.82 -17.27
C ASP A 485 16.47 1.49 -16.57
N TYR A 486 17.57 1.40 -15.83
CA TYR A 486 17.88 0.22 -15.02
C TYR A 486 16.81 0.01 -13.94
N PHE A 487 16.50 1.04 -13.16
CA PHE A 487 15.54 0.98 -12.06
C PHE A 487 14.08 0.85 -12.52
N ARG A 488 13.79 1.26 -13.76
CA ARG A 488 12.46 1.08 -14.39
C ARG A 488 12.33 -0.21 -15.18
N TYR A 489 13.38 -1.05 -15.20
CA TYR A 489 13.41 -2.26 -16.03
C TYR A 489 13.15 -1.98 -17.51
N SER A 490 13.64 -0.83 -18.02
CA SER A 490 13.53 -0.51 -19.44
C SER A 490 14.40 -1.44 -20.28
N ARG A 491 13.89 -1.84 -21.43
CA ARG A 491 14.61 -2.75 -22.33
C ARG A 491 15.67 -2.07 -23.17
N SER A 492 15.63 -0.75 -23.26
CA SER A 492 16.47 0.04 -24.15
C SER A 492 17.79 0.44 -23.52
N GLY A 493 18.82 0.53 -24.31
CA GLY A 493 19.95 1.43 -24.19
C GLY A 493 21.10 1.02 -23.29
N SER A 494 21.98 1.98 -23.16
CA SER A 494 23.10 2.00 -22.23
C SER A 494 22.58 2.49 -20.86
N PHE A 495 23.02 1.85 -19.79
CA PHE A 495 22.56 2.20 -18.44
C PHE A 495 23.56 3.10 -17.72
N ILE A 496 24.83 2.67 -17.64
CA ILE A 496 25.92 3.44 -17.06
C ILE A 496 27.16 3.20 -17.91
N SER A 497 27.96 4.25 -18.13
CA SER A 497 29.18 4.14 -18.89
C SER A 497 30.39 3.87 -18.00
N GLN A 498 31.46 3.33 -18.57
CA GLN A 498 32.70 3.11 -17.86
C GLN A 498 33.32 4.42 -17.35
N GLU A 499 33.19 5.51 -18.11
CA GLU A 499 33.67 6.84 -17.70
C GLU A 499 32.93 7.35 -16.46
N GLN A 500 31.62 7.13 -16.39
CA GLN A 500 30.78 7.50 -15.24
C GLN A 500 31.17 6.70 -14.01
N ILE A 501 31.44 5.39 -14.17
CA ILE A 501 31.90 4.51 -13.09
C ILE A 501 33.24 5.03 -12.54
N GLU A 502 34.22 5.32 -13.41
CA GLU A 502 35.54 5.83 -13.03
C GLU A 502 35.44 7.18 -12.30
N GLN A 503 34.51 8.06 -12.73
CA GLN A 503 34.23 9.32 -12.03
C GLN A 503 33.69 9.09 -10.62
N ILE A 504 32.82 8.10 -10.42
CA ILE A 504 32.27 7.74 -9.12
C ILE A 504 33.38 7.13 -8.24
N GLU A 505 34.17 6.18 -8.75
CA GLU A 505 35.26 5.52 -8.04
C GLU A 505 36.35 6.49 -7.58
N ALA A 506 36.64 7.51 -8.38
CA ALA A 506 37.65 8.50 -8.03
C ALA A 506 37.31 9.31 -6.75
N ASN A 507 36.05 9.37 -6.36
CA ASN A 507 35.56 10.16 -5.23
C ASN A 507 35.04 9.32 -4.05
N ILE A 508 34.97 8.00 -4.21
CA ILE A 508 34.49 7.08 -3.19
C ILE A 508 35.59 6.06 -2.86
N SER A 509 35.64 5.61 -1.63
CA SER A 509 36.55 4.55 -1.19
C SER A 509 35.72 3.34 -0.75
N PRO A 510 35.31 2.46 -1.68
CA PRO A 510 34.47 1.32 -1.37
C PRO A 510 35.25 0.24 -0.62
N SER A 511 34.57 -0.54 0.21
CA SER A 511 35.08 -1.79 0.78
C SER A 511 34.90 -2.98 -0.17
N LEU A 512 33.84 -2.96 -0.95
CA LEU A 512 33.53 -3.87 -2.05
C LEU A 512 32.88 -3.06 -3.14
N SER A 513 33.25 -3.28 -4.38
CA SER A 513 32.59 -2.68 -5.55
C SER A 513 32.65 -3.60 -6.76
N GLY A 514 31.76 -3.36 -7.69
CA GLY A 514 31.74 -4.06 -8.96
C GLY A 514 30.52 -3.70 -9.81
N CYS A 515 30.53 -4.20 -11.01
CA CYS A 515 29.50 -4.00 -12.02
C CYS A 515 28.81 -5.30 -12.39
N GLY A 516 27.53 -5.20 -12.74
CA GLY A 516 26.84 -6.24 -13.47
C GLY A 516 26.71 -5.85 -14.93
N TYR A 517 26.74 -6.84 -15.81
CA TYR A 517 26.80 -6.64 -17.26
C TYR A 517 25.73 -7.43 -17.99
N LYS A 518 25.19 -6.86 -19.05
CA LYS A 518 24.31 -7.57 -19.98
C LYS A 518 24.94 -7.66 -21.37
N LEU A 519 24.53 -8.69 -22.11
CA LEU A 519 24.85 -8.80 -23.52
C LEU A 519 24.10 -7.74 -24.33
N THR A 520 24.77 -7.18 -25.32
CA THR A 520 24.16 -6.33 -26.36
C THR A 520 23.87 -7.15 -27.61
N GLY A 521 23.03 -6.64 -28.49
CA GLY A 521 22.68 -7.34 -29.73
C GLY A 521 21.63 -8.44 -29.53
N TYR A 522 21.83 -9.55 -30.22
CA TYR A 522 20.89 -10.64 -30.23
C TYR A 522 20.95 -11.42 -28.90
N LYS A 523 19.78 -11.83 -28.41
CA LYS A 523 19.70 -12.67 -27.21
C LYS A 523 20.14 -14.10 -27.53
N PRO A 524 21.01 -14.70 -26.70
CA PRO A 524 21.42 -16.11 -26.88
C PRO A 524 20.24 -17.05 -26.65
N TYR A 525 20.35 -18.25 -27.21
CA TYR A 525 19.42 -19.34 -26.99
C TYR A 525 20.01 -20.38 -26.04
N GLY A 526 19.22 -20.80 -25.06
CA GLY A 526 19.40 -22.06 -24.36
C GLY A 526 18.57 -23.16 -25.04
N TRP A 527 18.87 -24.39 -24.73
CA TRP A 527 18.17 -25.56 -25.26
C TRP A 527 17.54 -26.35 -24.13
N MET A 528 16.25 -26.68 -24.26
CA MET A 528 15.49 -27.41 -23.24
C MET A 528 14.55 -28.41 -23.90
N SER A 529 14.06 -29.40 -23.12
CA SER A 529 13.07 -30.34 -23.63
C SER A 529 11.74 -29.66 -23.94
N GLU A 530 11.00 -30.21 -24.90
CA GLU A 530 9.65 -29.69 -25.22
C GLU A 530 8.73 -29.67 -24.00
N GLU A 531 8.85 -30.66 -23.13
CA GLU A 531 8.02 -30.75 -21.90
C GLU A 531 8.30 -29.58 -20.96
N HIS A 532 9.57 -29.27 -20.69
CA HIS A 532 9.96 -28.14 -19.85
C HIS A 532 9.57 -26.81 -20.49
N TRP A 533 9.73 -26.68 -21.81
CA TRP A 533 9.33 -25.49 -22.55
C TRP A 533 7.82 -25.23 -22.44
N LEU A 534 7.00 -26.27 -22.64
CA LEU A 534 5.54 -26.15 -22.50
C LEU A 534 5.13 -25.82 -21.07
N GLN A 535 5.78 -26.44 -20.09
CA GLN A 535 5.50 -26.17 -18.68
C GLN A 535 5.78 -24.71 -18.32
N ASP A 536 6.88 -24.15 -18.80
CA ASP A 536 7.24 -22.74 -18.59
C ASP A 536 6.24 -21.81 -19.28
N MET A 537 5.94 -22.06 -20.55
CA MET A 537 5.02 -21.21 -21.31
C MET A 537 3.58 -21.23 -20.79
N MET A 538 3.09 -22.33 -20.25
CA MET A 538 1.75 -22.45 -19.67
C MET A 538 1.54 -21.58 -18.42
N HIS A 539 2.60 -21.02 -17.83
CA HIS A 539 2.48 -20.00 -16.78
C HIS A 539 2.04 -18.64 -17.35
N TYR A 540 2.27 -18.38 -18.64
CA TYR A 540 2.07 -17.07 -19.26
C TYR A 540 0.93 -17.08 -20.29
N THR A 541 0.57 -18.25 -20.85
CA THR A 541 -0.47 -18.35 -21.88
C THR A 541 -1.26 -19.66 -21.78
N SER A 542 -2.33 -19.78 -22.57
CA SER A 542 -3.10 -21.02 -22.64
C SER A 542 -2.30 -22.17 -23.27
N GLU A 543 -2.64 -23.41 -22.93
CA GLU A 543 -2.00 -24.61 -23.50
C GLU A 543 -2.05 -24.64 -25.03
N GLU A 544 -3.16 -24.17 -25.63
CA GLU A 544 -3.34 -24.10 -27.08
C GLU A 544 -2.36 -23.12 -27.72
N ASN A 545 -2.23 -21.92 -27.15
CA ASN A 545 -1.29 -20.90 -27.62
C ASN A 545 0.16 -21.33 -27.38
N ALA A 546 0.46 -21.95 -26.22
CA ALA A 546 1.80 -22.49 -25.95
C ALA A 546 2.21 -23.53 -27.01
N LYS A 547 1.33 -24.43 -27.39
CA LYS A 547 1.59 -25.41 -28.48
C LYS A 547 1.82 -24.75 -29.83
N ALA A 548 1.04 -23.73 -30.16
CA ALA A 548 1.23 -22.97 -31.39
C ALA A 548 2.57 -22.23 -31.43
N LEU A 549 2.99 -21.66 -30.29
CA LEU A 549 4.29 -21.01 -30.15
C LEU A 549 5.45 -22.02 -30.20
N LEU A 550 5.27 -23.25 -29.68
CA LEU A 550 6.27 -24.32 -29.74
C LEU A 550 6.60 -24.71 -31.17
N GLU A 551 5.64 -24.73 -32.08
CA GLU A 551 5.84 -25.03 -33.48
C GLU A 551 6.74 -24.01 -34.20
N GLN A 552 6.83 -22.80 -33.66
CA GLN A 552 7.68 -21.73 -34.19
C GLN A 552 9.12 -21.73 -33.65
N GLN A 553 9.42 -22.57 -32.62
CA GLN A 553 10.75 -22.62 -32.04
C GLN A 553 11.72 -23.42 -32.89
N ASN A 554 13.00 -22.99 -32.86
CA ASN A 554 14.06 -23.78 -33.48
C ASN A 554 14.23 -25.12 -32.74
N ARG A 555 14.48 -26.19 -33.51
CA ARG A 555 14.61 -27.54 -32.97
C ARG A 555 16.02 -28.09 -33.21
N ARG A 556 16.52 -28.80 -32.23
CA ARG A 556 17.81 -29.55 -32.30
C ARG A 556 17.66 -30.87 -31.57
N ASP A 557 17.62 -31.95 -32.31
CA ASP A 557 17.27 -33.27 -31.77
C ASP A 557 15.91 -33.23 -31.04
N ASP A 558 15.90 -33.64 -29.75
CA ASP A 558 14.68 -33.60 -28.89
C ASP A 558 14.56 -32.30 -28.08
N LEU A 559 15.38 -31.28 -28.41
CA LEU A 559 15.39 -29.99 -27.70
C LEU A 559 14.83 -28.88 -28.56
N VAL A 560 14.24 -27.92 -27.89
CA VAL A 560 13.72 -26.66 -28.48
C VAL A 560 14.50 -25.47 -27.94
N SER A 561 14.65 -24.45 -28.79
CA SER A 561 15.31 -23.22 -28.40
C SER A 561 14.42 -22.42 -27.50
N GLN A 562 15.03 -21.80 -26.49
CA GLN A 562 14.42 -20.80 -25.64
C GLN A 562 15.41 -19.68 -25.39
N ARG A 563 14.93 -18.44 -25.35
CA ARG A 563 15.80 -17.30 -25.03
C ARG A 563 16.46 -17.53 -23.68
N ALA A 564 17.76 -17.37 -23.59
CA ALA A 564 18.50 -17.43 -22.36
C ALA A 564 18.89 -16.03 -21.90
N LEU A 565 18.70 -15.75 -20.61
CA LEU A 565 19.24 -14.55 -19.98
C LEU A 565 20.63 -14.90 -19.42
N ILE A 566 21.64 -14.16 -19.86
CA ILE A 566 23.01 -14.35 -19.35
C ILE A 566 23.51 -13.01 -18.85
N GLU A 567 23.90 -12.98 -17.59
CA GLU A 567 24.47 -11.80 -16.94
C GLU A 567 25.93 -12.07 -16.55
N GLY A 568 26.81 -11.12 -16.85
CA GLY A 568 28.16 -11.08 -16.34
C GLY A 568 28.27 -10.30 -15.05
N LEU A 569 29.07 -10.78 -14.10
CA LEU A 569 29.37 -10.02 -12.89
C LEU A 569 30.87 -9.89 -12.73
N ASP A 570 31.31 -8.79 -12.12
CA ASP A 570 32.65 -8.70 -11.58
C ASP A 570 32.85 -9.72 -10.47
N GLU A 571 34.07 -10.24 -10.33
CA GLU A 571 34.39 -11.33 -9.40
C GLU A 571 33.99 -11.01 -7.97
N SER A 572 34.17 -9.76 -7.55
CA SER A 572 33.80 -9.25 -6.23
C SER A 572 32.33 -9.43 -5.89
N LEU A 573 31.45 -9.35 -6.88
CA LEU A 573 30.00 -9.41 -6.67
C LEU A 573 29.47 -10.82 -6.44
N PHE A 574 30.26 -11.85 -6.73
CA PHE A 574 29.87 -13.24 -6.43
C PHE A 574 29.73 -13.50 -4.94
N GLU A 575 30.35 -12.70 -4.07
CA GLU A 575 30.14 -12.75 -2.62
C GLU A 575 28.70 -12.40 -2.20
N LYS A 576 27.97 -11.67 -3.05
CA LYS A 576 26.56 -11.29 -2.82
C LYS A 576 25.55 -12.37 -3.22
N LEU A 577 25.99 -13.38 -3.96
CA LEU A 577 25.14 -14.48 -4.38
C LEU A 577 24.96 -15.51 -3.26
N THR A 578 23.80 -16.14 -3.23
CA THR A 578 23.60 -17.31 -2.35
C THR A 578 23.67 -18.57 -3.19
N VAL A 579 24.64 -19.44 -2.88
CA VAL A 579 24.75 -20.77 -3.50
C VAL A 579 23.73 -21.69 -2.84
N VAL A 580 22.82 -22.21 -3.64
CA VAL A 580 21.76 -23.14 -3.21
C VAL A 580 22.25 -24.60 -3.27
N GLU A 581 22.94 -24.93 -4.36
CA GLU A 581 23.49 -26.26 -4.59
C GLU A 581 24.74 -26.15 -5.49
N GLY A 582 25.73 -27.02 -5.30
CA GLY A 582 26.95 -27.05 -6.09
C GLY A 582 28.04 -26.13 -5.54
N ASP A 583 28.99 -25.75 -6.41
CA ASP A 583 30.15 -24.90 -6.09
C ASP A 583 30.44 -23.93 -7.25
N ILE A 584 30.58 -22.66 -6.96
CA ILE A 584 30.88 -21.60 -7.95
C ILE A 584 32.38 -21.46 -8.21
N SER A 585 33.26 -22.06 -7.39
CA SER A 585 34.73 -21.95 -7.53
C SER A 585 35.27 -22.38 -8.92
N PRO A 586 34.68 -23.37 -9.63
CA PRO A 586 35.11 -23.69 -10.97
C PRO A 586 34.93 -22.55 -11.98
N MET A 587 34.03 -21.61 -11.73
CA MET A 587 33.80 -20.48 -12.64
C MET A 587 34.99 -19.53 -12.73
N PHE A 588 35.85 -19.48 -11.72
CA PHE A 588 37.03 -18.59 -11.67
C PHE A 588 38.31 -19.23 -12.18
N GLN A 589 38.28 -20.50 -12.62
CA GLN A 589 39.44 -21.16 -13.21
C GLN A 589 39.60 -20.77 -14.70
N GLU A 590 40.83 -20.53 -15.15
CA GLU A 590 41.16 -19.89 -16.43
C GLU A 590 40.55 -20.60 -17.65
N ASP A 591 40.60 -21.92 -17.70
CA ASP A 591 40.11 -22.73 -18.83
C ASP A 591 38.72 -23.37 -18.56
N SER A 592 38.05 -23.05 -17.49
CA SER A 592 36.79 -23.68 -17.13
C SER A 592 35.61 -23.08 -17.91
N LYS A 593 34.76 -23.94 -18.47
CA LYS A 593 33.45 -23.56 -19.04
C LYS A 593 32.34 -23.86 -18.03
N ALA A 594 32.55 -23.45 -16.78
CA ALA A 594 31.54 -23.57 -15.74
C ALA A 594 30.62 -22.35 -15.74
N ILE A 595 29.33 -22.58 -15.52
CA ILE A 595 28.28 -21.52 -15.41
C ILE A 595 27.34 -21.86 -14.26
N ALA A 596 26.80 -20.85 -13.58
CA ALA A 596 25.77 -21.04 -12.57
C ALA A 596 24.39 -20.71 -13.14
N VAL A 597 23.41 -21.53 -12.75
CA VAL A 597 21.99 -21.29 -13.06
C VAL A 597 21.39 -20.44 -11.96
N VAL A 598 20.71 -19.36 -12.36
CA VAL A 598 19.95 -18.52 -11.43
C VAL A 598 18.60 -19.15 -11.19
N VAL A 599 18.34 -19.57 -9.94
CA VAL A 599 17.06 -20.15 -9.53
C VAL A 599 16.18 -19.10 -8.88
N LEU A 600 14.89 -19.16 -9.17
CA LEU A 600 13.91 -18.22 -8.62
C LEU A 600 13.53 -18.59 -7.20
N THR A 601 13.30 -17.57 -6.39
CA THR A 601 12.80 -17.70 -5.02
C THR A 601 11.41 -17.13 -4.89
N ASP A 602 10.63 -17.68 -3.97
CA ASP A 602 9.37 -17.06 -3.52
C ASP A 602 9.66 -15.80 -2.68
N ASP A 603 8.58 -15.11 -2.26
CA ASP A 603 8.68 -13.93 -1.40
C ASP A 603 9.32 -14.20 -0.03
N TYR A 604 9.48 -15.45 0.36
CA TYR A 604 10.12 -15.88 1.61
C TYR A 604 11.58 -16.30 1.41
N GLY A 605 12.09 -16.27 0.16
CA GLY A 605 13.43 -16.70 -0.18
C GLY A 605 13.58 -18.23 -0.33
N ASN A 606 12.46 -18.98 -0.37
CA ASN A 606 12.52 -20.41 -0.62
C ASN A 606 12.63 -20.67 -2.11
N VAL A 607 13.52 -21.56 -2.47
CA VAL A 607 13.64 -22.04 -3.84
C VAL A 607 12.58 -23.11 -4.08
N SER A 608 11.85 -22.98 -5.18
CA SER A 608 10.85 -23.95 -5.59
C SER A 608 11.22 -24.57 -6.94
N ASN A 609 10.78 -25.80 -7.15
CA ASN A 609 10.84 -26.47 -8.45
C ASN A 609 12.26 -26.61 -9.04
N LEU A 610 13.24 -27.07 -8.23
CA LEU A 610 14.60 -27.30 -8.70
C LEU A 610 14.68 -28.30 -9.88
N ASP A 611 13.72 -29.20 -9.98
CA ASP A 611 13.64 -30.18 -11.08
C ASP A 611 13.40 -29.52 -12.46
N PHE A 612 12.97 -28.27 -12.50
CA PHE A 612 12.81 -27.49 -13.72
C PHE A 612 14.14 -27.10 -14.35
N TYR A 613 15.19 -26.92 -13.54
CA TYR A 613 16.50 -26.45 -14.02
C TYR A 613 17.41 -27.59 -14.46
N PRO A 614 18.36 -27.35 -15.42
CA PRO A 614 19.30 -28.33 -15.82
C PRO A 614 20.18 -28.77 -14.63
N PRO A 615 20.35 -30.10 -14.37
CA PRO A 615 21.00 -30.58 -13.17
C PRO A 615 22.44 -30.09 -13.01
N VAL A 616 22.88 -29.88 -11.77
CA VAL A 616 24.28 -29.57 -11.46
C VAL A 616 25.17 -30.70 -11.95
N GLY A 617 26.23 -30.35 -12.66
CA GLY A 617 27.14 -31.29 -13.33
C GLY A 617 26.74 -31.66 -14.77
N SER A 618 25.55 -31.27 -15.24
CA SER A 618 25.15 -31.47 -16.64
C SER A 618 25.77 -30.42 -17.55
N ILE A 619 25.80 -30.75 -18.85
CA ILE A 619 26.27 -29.84 -19.90
C ILE A 619 25.05 -29.11 -20.48
N GLN A 620 25.14 -27.80 -20.53
CA GLN A 620 24.16 -26.94 -21.17
C GLN A 620 24.82 -26.23 -22.36
N THR A 621 24.27 -26.43 -23.54
CA THR A 621 24.69 -25.66 -24.72
C THR A 621 24.00 -24.33 -24.75
N ILE A 622 24.76 -23.27 -24.96
CA ILE A 622 24.25 -21.90 -25.20
C ILE A 622 24.70 -21.50 -26.60
N THR A 623 23.74 -21.08 -27.42
CA THR A 623 24.00 -20.60 -28.78
C THR A 623 24.02 -19.09 -28.76
N TYR A 624 25.18 -18.47 -28.95
CA TYR A 624 25.35 -17.03 -29.13
C TYR A 624 25.09 -16.67 -30.59
N ILE A 625 24.32 -15.66 -30.84
CA ILE A 625 23.97 -15.19 -32.18
C ILE A 625 24.92 -14.07 -32.55
N ASP A 626 25.72 -14.29 -33.58
CA ASP A 626 26.72 -13.35 -34.05
C ASP A 626 26.13 -12.43 -35.10
N ASP A 627 25.27 -12.94 -35.99
CA ASP A 627 24.53 -12.17 -36.97
C ASP A 627 23.16 -12.80 -37.25
N GLY A 628 22.19 -11.96 -37.57
CA GLY A 628 20.81 -12.36 -37.93
C GLY A 628 20.03 -11.22 -38.52
N HIS A 629 18.97 -11.56 -39.22
CA HIS A 629 18.09 -10.58 -39.85
C HIS A 629 16.64 -11.06 -39.90
N ASP A 630 15.73 -10.12 -40.02
CA ASP A 630 14.32 -10.42 -40.15
C ASP A 630 13.97 -10.73 -41.62
N ILE A 631 13.26 -11.84 -41.82
CA ILE A 631 12.78 -12.28 -43.14
C ILE A 631 11.24 -12.34 -43.15
N ASP A 632 10.67 -12.06 -44.30
CA ASP A 632 9.25 -12.32 -44.56
C ASP A 632 9.04 -13.85 -44.73
N SER A 633 8.38 -14.46 -43.76
CA SER A 633 8.13 -15.90 -43.70
C SER A 633 7.35 -16.44 -44.93
N ARG A 634 6.68 -15.56 -45.68
CA ARG A 634 5.96 -15.94 -46.92
C ARG A 634 6.87 -16.03 -48.12
N THR A 635 7.93 -15.22 -48.17
CA THR A 635 8.79 -15.10 -49.34
C THR A 635 10.21 -15.54 -49.11
N GLY A 636 10.66 -15.59 -47.84
CA GLY A 636 12.05 -15.88 -47.45
C GLY A 636 13.03 -14.73 -47.76
N ASN A 637 12.54 -13.55 -48.18
CA ASN A 637 13.38 -12.40 -48.44
C ASN A 637 13.51 -11.54 -47.15
N LEU A 638 14.54 -10.68 -47.14
CA LEU A 638 14.67 -9.67 -46.09
C LEU A 638 13.37 -8.84 -45.95
N CYS A 639 12.95 -8.62 -44.72
CA CYS A 639 11.83 -7.73 -44.44
C CYS A 639 12.10 -6.32 -44.94
N ASP A 640 11.09 -5.70 -45.46
CA ASP A 640 11.05 -4.27 -45.80
C ASP A 640 10.03 -3.53 -44.93
N GLU A 641 9.94 -2.22 -45.10
CA GLU A 641 9.01 -1.36 -44.39
C GLU A 641 7.51 -1.73 -44.56
N ASN A 642 7.19 -2.54 -45.58
CA ASN A 642 5.83 -2.95 -45.90
C ASN A 642 5.53 -4.40 -45.45
N THR A 643 6.48 -5.09 -44.84
CA THR A 643 6.27 -6.46 -44.38
C THR A 643 5.40 -6.47 -43.13
N PRO A 644 4.17 -7.04 -43.15
CA PRO A 644 3.31 -7.11 -41.99
C PRO A 644 4.00 -7.88 -40.83
N SER A 645 3.86 -7.39 -39.62
CA SER A 645 4.53 -7.93 -38.42
C SER A 645 4.27 -9.42 -38.18
N GLU A 646 3.12 -9.92 -38.54
CA GLU A 646 2.72 -11.32 -38.45
C GLU A 646 3.55 -12.28 -39.32
N TYR A 647 4.24 -11.73 -40.35
CA TYR A 647 5.11 -12.51 -41.26
C TYR A 647 6.58 -12.25 -41.05
N ILE A 648 6.96 -11.40 -40.10
CA ILE A 648 8.36 -11.17 -39.74
C ILE A 648 8.86 -12.37 -38.95
N GLN A 649 9.87 -13.03 -39.47
CA GLN A 649 10.55 -14.13 -38.79
C GLN A 649 12.04 -13.84 -38.68
N PHE A 650 12.58 -13.90 -37.47
CA PHE A 650 14.02 -13.73 -37.26
C PHE A 650 14.79 -14.98 -37.74
N GLN A 651 15.73 -14.76 -38.64
CA GLN A 651 16.63 -15.81 -39.17
C GLN A 651 18.05 -15.54 -38.70
N ILE A 652 18.67 -16.56 -38.10
CA ILE A 652 20.07 -16.55 -37.70
C ILE A 652 20.93 -16.78 -38.93
N SER A 653 21.87 -15.84 -39.20
CA SER A 653 22.88 -15.97 -40.27
C SER A 653 24.16 -16.60 -39.76
N GLU A 654 24.66 -16.13 -38.61
CA GLU A 654 25.86 -16.66 -37.98
C GLU A 654 25.64 -16.83 -36.49
N SER A 655 26.12 -17.95 -35.94
CA SER A 655 26.05 -18.22 -34.50
C SER A 655 27.14 -19.21 -34.12
N HIS A 656 27.51 -19.19 -32.85
CA HIS A 656 28.41 -20.20 -32.30
C HIS A 656 27.85 -20.76 -30.99
N ASP A 657 28.16 -22.04 -30.77
CA ASP A 657 27.78 -22.79 -29.58
C ASP A 657 28.88 -22.77 -28.54
N VAL A 658 28.50 -22.55 -27.28
CA VAL A 658 29.41 -22.78 -26.16
C VAL A 658 28.77 -23.80 -25.21
N GLU A 659 29.52 -24.86 -24.93
CA GLU A 659 29.10 -25.87 -23.96
C GLU A 659 29.58 -25.49 -22.56
N TYR A 660 28.64 -25.27 -21.65
CA TYR A 660 28.93 -24.98 -20.25
C TYR A 660 28.57 -26.17 -19.36
N THR A 661 29.40 -26.40 -18.36
CA THR A 661 29.04 -27.30 -17.25
C THR A 661 28.32 -26.51 -16.17
N ILE A 662 27.13 -26.92 -15.83
CA ILE A 662 26.38 -26.32 -14.71
C ILE A 662 27.11 -26.64 -13.42
N CYS A 663 27.73 -25.66 -12.78
CA CYS A 663 28.50 -25.85 -11.55
C CYS A 663 27.73 -25.63 -10.27
N ALA A 664 26.69 -24.77 -10.32
CA ALA A 664 25.90 -24.44 -9.16
C ALA A 664 24.52 -23.91 -9.54
N TYR A 665 23.61 -24.02 -8.59
CA TYR A 665 22.40 -23.16 -8.52
C TYR A 665 22.66 -22.01 -7.58
N VAL A 666 22.34 -20.81 -8.03
CA VAL A 666 22.53 -19.58 -7.25
C VAL A 666 21.25 -18.74 -7.24
N THR A 667 21.06 -17.98 -6.19
CA THR A 667 20.08 -16.88 -6.19
C THR A 667 20.83 -15.57 -6.33
N VAL A 668 20.39 -14.73 -7.24
CA VAL A 668 20.92 -13.38 -7.44
C VAL A 668 19.97 -12.39 -6.76
N PRO A 669 20.46 -11.47 -5.90
CA PRO A 669 19.62 -10.42 -5.34
C PRO A 669 18.88 -9.64 -6.42
N HIS A 670 17.61 -9.33 -6.19
CA HIS A 670 16.78 -8.66 -7.17
C HIS A 670 17.38 -7.35 -7.67
N SER A 671 18.03 -6.60 -6.79
CA SER A 671 18.70 -5.33 -7.08
C SER A 671 19.95 -5.45 -7.94
N MET A 672 20.52 -6.67 -8.10
CA MET A 672 21.70 -6.94 -8.92
C MET A 672 21.38 -7.53 -10.28
N SER A 673 20.14 -7.85 -10.56
CA SER A 673 19.77 -8.54 -11.77
C SER A 673 18.79 -7.73 -12.59
N PHE A 674 19.06 -7.65 -13.87
CA PHE A 674 18.15 -7.10 -14.85
C PHE A 674 17.10 -8.13 -15.24
N ARG A 675 16.32 -8.53 -14.25
CA ARG A 675 15.31 -9.58 -14.42
C ARG A 675 14.18 -9.12 -15.32
N TYR A 676 14.41 -9.17 -16.61
CA TYR A 676 13.28 -9.23 -17.52
C TYR A 676 12.61 -10.58 -17.40
N TYR A 677 11.29 -10.55 -17.47
CA TYR A 677 10.49 -11.74 -17.71
C TYR A 677 10.96 -12.40 -19.01
N THR A 678 11.92 -13.27 -18.89
CA THR A 678 12.33 -14.19 -19.94
C THR A 678 11.79 -15.54 -19.57
N THR A 679 11.02 -16.13 -20.46
CA THR A 679 10.79 -17.56 -20.45
C THR A 679 12.13 -18.23 -20.66
N GLY A 680 12.44 -19.26 -19.90
CA GLY A 680 13.69 -20.01 -20.02
C GLY A 680 14.67 -19.87 -18.86
N TYR A 681 15.88 -20.40 -19.07
CA TYR A 681 16.88 -20.39 -18.02
C TYR A 681 17.65 -19.07 -17.96
N SER A 682 17.97 -18.66 -16.74
CA SER A 682 18.86 -17.53 -16.46
C SER A 682 20.19 -18.03 -15.92
N PHE A 683 21.27 -17.41 -16.38
CA PHE A 683 22.64 -17.81 -16.06
C PHE A 683 23.47 -16.64 -15.62
N VAL A 684 24.45 -16.89 -14.77
CA VAL A 684 25.45 -15.91 -14.34
C VAL A 684 26.84 -16.48 -14.43
N LEU A 685 27.79 -15.66 -14.88
CA LEU A 685 29.20 -16.02 -14.98
C LEU A 685 30.10 -14.77 -14.84
N PRO A 686 31.43 -14.93 -14.57
CA PRO A 686 32.35 -13.82 -14.52
C PRO A 686 32.39 -13.06 -15.84
N ILE A 687 32.47 -11.73 -15.79
CA ILE A 687 32.44 -10.85 -16.96
C ILE A 687 33.53 -11.15 -17.99
N GLU A 688 34.73 -11.51 -17.54
CA GLU A 688 35.82 -11.86 -18.45
C GLU A 688 35.47 -13.05 -19.33
N LYS A 689 34.78 -14.05 -18.76
CA LYS A 689 34.32 -15.22 -19.52
C LYS A 689 33.17 -14.88 -20.45
N LEU A 690 32.23 -14.09 -19.97
CA LEU A 690 31.11 -13.62 -20.79
C LEU A 690 31.64 -12.87 -22.02
N ASN A 691 32.58 -11.95 -21.83
CA ASN A 691 33.17 -11.18 -22.93
C ASN A 691 33.91 -12.08 -23.95
N ASN A 692 34.64 -13.06 -23.47
CA ASN A 692 35.33 -14.03 -24.33
C ASN A 692 34.34 -14.87 -25.12
N ASP A 693 33.31 -15.38 -24.49
CA ASP A 693 32.33 -16.28 -25.10
C ASP A 693 31.35 -15.53 -26.03
N SER A 694 30.98 -14.28 -25.69
CA SER A 694 30.08 -13.45 -26.48
C SER A 694 30.78 -12.50 -27.46
N GLN A 695 32.08 -12.62 -27.66
CA GLN A 695 32.88 -11.74 -28.51
C GLN A 695 32.85 -10.25 -28.08
N HIS A 696 32.90 -10.03 -26.77
CA HIS A 696 32.90 -8.67 -26.15
C HIS A 696 31.63 -7.83 -26.39
N LYS A 697 30.48 -8.47 -26.51
CA LYS A 697 29.19 -7.82 -26.73
C LYS A 697 28.45 -7.51 -25.40
N SER A 698 29.17 -7.14 -24.35
CA SER A 698 28.55 -6.79 -23.06
C SER A 698 28.71 -5.32 -22.71
N ILE A 699 27.73 -4.80 -21.96
CA ILE A 699 27.74 -3.41 -21.41
C ILE A 699 27.41 -3.45 -19.93
N PRO A 700 27.98 -2.54 -19.12
CA PRO A 700 27.62 -2.44 -17.71
C PRO A 700 26.16 -2.01 -17.56
N MET A 701 25.47 -2.64 -16.62
CA MET A 701 24.08 -2.32 -16.27
C MET A 701 24.00 -1.42 -15.05
N PHE A 702 24.82 -1.68 -14.05
CA PHE A 702 24.87 -0.94 -12.80
C PHE A 702 26.27 -0.99 -12.21
N TYR A 703 26.58 -0.02 -11.38
CA TYR A 703 27.72 -0.02 -10.49
C TYR A 703 27.22 -0.13 -9.06
N LEU A 704 27.72 -1.09 -8.31
CA LEU A 704 27.33 -1.41 -6.96
C LEU A 704 28.54 -1.30 -6.04
N PHE A 705 28.35 -0.75 -4.85
CA PHE A 705 29.42 -0.73 -3.86
C PHE A 705 28.92 -0.72 -2.41
N ASP A 706 29.75 -1.27 -1.50
CA ASP A 706 29.61 -1.14 -0.06
C ASP A 706 30.66 -0.17 0.47
N THR A 707 30.33 0.48 1.56
CA THR A 707 31.21 1.43 2.25
C THR A 707 31.85 0.78 3.49
N PRO A 708 33.03 1.24 3.92
CA PRO A 708 33.71 0.63 5.07
C PRO A 708 33.08 1.01 6.43
N ASP A 709 32.41 2.13 6.53
CA ASP A 709 31.77 2.62 7.77
C ASP A 709 30.66 3.65 7.48
N ASP A 710 29.85 3.95 8.50
CA ASP A 710 28.71 4.90 8.41
C ASP A 710 29.14 6.32 7.96
N LYS A 711 30.39 6.72 8.20
CA LYS A 711 30.86 8.04 7.76
C LYS A 711 31.15 8.07 6.27
N ALA A 712 31.73 6.99 5.77
CA ALA A 712 31.95 6.80 4.35
C ALA A 712 30.59 6.68 3.62
N GLU A 713 29.62 5.98 4.21
CA GLU A 713 28.23 5.87 3.71
C GLU A 713 27.60 7.27 3.58
N ALA A 714 27.63 8.08 4.64
CA ALA A 714 27.08 9.43 4.62
C ALA A 714 27.82 10.37 3.64
N SER A 715 29.13 10.21 3.45
CA SER A 715 29.90 10.99 2.48
C SER A 715 29.55 10.60 1.04
N ALA A 716 29.40 9.30 0.78
CA ALA A 716 28.97 8.78 -0.51
C ALA A 716 27.55 9.23 -0.86
N GLU A 717 26.62 9.20 0.10
CA GLU A 717 25.26 9.70 -0.06
C GLU A 717 25.23 11.17 -0.49
N ASN A 718 25.97 12.02 0.21
CA ASN A 718 26.06 13.45 -0.14
C ASN A 718 26.69 13.67 -1.52
N TYR A 719 27.75 12.94 -1.85
CA TYR A 719 28.40 13.01 -3.15
C TYR A 719 27.48 12.56 -4.29
N LEU A 720 26.80 11.41 -4.12
CA LEU A 720 25.88 10.91 -5.14
C LEU A 720 24.66 11.81 -5.30
N THR A 721 24.16 12.39 -4.21
CA THR A 721 23.06 13.37 -4.25
C THR A 721 23.45 14.57 -5.12
N ASP A 722 24.65 15.14 -4.90
CA ASP A 722 25.14 16.29 -5.67
C ASP A 722 25.44 15.92 -7.12
N LEU A 723 26.13 14.80 -7.34
CA LEU A 723 26.48 14.27 -8.65
C LEU A 723 25.24 14.04 -9.54
N THR A 724 24.23 13.36 -9.00
CA THR A 724 23.00 13.05 -9.76
C THR A 724 22.05 14.24 -9.87
N ALA A 725 22.22 15.27 -9.05
CA ALA A 725 21.44 16.50 -9.21
C ALA A 725 22.02 17.45 -10.26
N ASN A 726 23.36 17.42 -10.50
CA ASN A 726 24.06 18.40 -11.30
C ASN A 726 24.82 17.79 -12.48
N ASP A 727 25.88 17.02 -12.21
CA ASP A 727 26.86 16.62 -13.22
C ASP A 727 26.42 15.42 -14.07
N LEU A 728 25.81 14.42 -13.44
CA LEU A 728 25.33 13.19 -14.08
C LEU A 728 23.81 13.04 -13.83
N SER A 729 23.07 14.01 -14.34
CA SER A 729 21.63 14.10 -14.08
C SER A 729 20.81 12.94 -14.67
N GLU A 730 21.36 12.19 -15.61
CA GLU A 730 20.77 10.96 -16.16
C GLU A 730 20.89 9.75 -15.22
N LEU A 731 21.79 9.80 -14.24
CA LEU A 731 21.94 8.72 -13.27
C LEU A 731 21.01 8.90 -12.07
N MET A 732 20.63 7.76 -11.53
CA MET A 732 19.97 7.59 -10.23
C MET A 732 20.78 6.63 -9.36
N TYR A 733 20.51 6.67 -8.07
CA TYR A 733 21.05 5.68 -7.16
C TYR A 733 20.00 5.24 -6.15
N GLU A 734 20.13 4.01 -5.69
CA GLU A 734 19.44 3.48 -4.52
C GLU A 734 20.40 3.40 -3.35
N SER A 735 19.95 3.80 -2.18
CA SER A 735 20.75 3.81 -0.95
C SER A 735 20.10 2.93 0.10
N LYS A 736 20.89 2.03 0.71
CA LYS A 736 20.45 1.17 1.81
C LYS A 736 20.05 2.01 3.04
N ALA A 737 20.75 3.13 3.28
CA ALA A 737 20.43 4.05 4.37
C ALA A 737 19.04 4.69 4.19
N THR A 738 18.70 5.11 2.97
CA THR A 738 17.38 5.65 2.64
C THR A 738 16.28 4.61 2.86
N LEU A 739 16.45 3.39 2.36
CA LEU A 739 15.50 2.29 2.55
C LEU A 739 15.34 1.93 4.04
N ARG A 740 16.44 1.98 4.82
CA ARG A 740 16.39 1.78 6.27
C ARG A 740 15.57 2.88 6.96
N ALA A 741 15.80 4.14 6.60
CA ALA A 741 15.07 5.28 7.16
C ALA A 741 13.57 5.20 6.85
N GLU A 742 13.20 4.83 5.64
CA GLU A 742 11.80 4.62 5.25
C GLU A 742 11.13 3.51 6.08
N PHE A 743 11.81 2.40 6.29
CA PHE A 743 11.29 1.31 7.12
C PHE A 743 11.17 1.70 8.60
N GLU A 744 12.16 2.42 9.14
CA GLU A 744 12.09 2.95 10.51
C GLU A 744 10.93 3.93 10.68
N ASP A 745 10.69 4.79 9.72
CA ASP A 745 9.56 5.71 9.73
C ASP A 745 8.23 4.96 9.69
N PHE A 746 8.13 3.90 8.91
CA PHE A 746 6.97 3.01 8.89
C PHE A 746 6.73 2.34 10.27
N GLN A 747 7.77 1.79 10.91
CA GLN A 747 7.67 1.25 12.27
C GLN A 747 7.24 2.32 13.28
N ASN A 748 7.85 3.50 13.22
CA ASN A 748 7.54 4.62 14.11
C ASN A 748 6.09 5.09 13.96
N MET A 749 5.53 5.05 12.76
CA MET A 749 4.12 5.32 12.52
C MET A 749 3.23 4.35 13.31
N PHE A 750 3.49 3.04 13.25
CA PHE A 750 2.72 2.05 14.02
C PHE A 750 2.86 2.25 15.52
N LEU A 751 4.08 2.51 16.01
CA LEU A 751 4.33 2.79 17.43
C LEU A 751 3.57 4.04 17.90
N LEU A 752 3.52 5.08 17.10
CA LEU A 752 2.82 6.33 17.43
C LEU A 752 1.30 6.12 17.46
N LEU A 753 0.74 5.50 16.42
CA LEU A 753 -0.70 5.23 16.34
C LEU A 753 -1.18 4.27 17.42
N GLY A 754 -0.48 3.16 17.56
CA GLY A 754 -0.82 2.15 18.55
C GLY A 754 -0.55 2.63 19.98
N GLY A 755 0.53 3.38 20.20
CA GLY A 755 0.85 4.01 21.47
C GLY A 755 -0.22 5.00 21.91
N LEU A 756 -0.73 5.83 21.01
CA LEU A 756 -1.86 6.72 21.27
C LEU A 756 -3.11 5.92 21.69
N LEU A 757 -3.44 4.88 20.95
CA LEU A 757 -4.57 4.02 21.26
C LEU A 757 -4.41 3.42 22.65
N CYS A 758 -3.24 2.89 22.98
CA CYS A 758 -2.90 2.33 24.29
C CYS A 758 -2.98 3.39 25.39
N ALA A 759 -2.50 4.62 25.14
CA ALA A 759 -2.58 5.73 26.10
C ALA A 759 -4.03 6.11 26.41
N ILE A 760 -4.90 6.21 25.40
CA ILE A 760 -6.33 6.51 25.60
C ILE A 760 -6.99 5.37 26.40
N ILE A 761 -6.74 4.11 26.04
CA ILE A 761 -7.29 2.95 26.74
C ILE A 761 -6.74 2.88 28.17
N GLY A 762 -5.46 3.22 28.39
CA GLY A 762 -4.85 3.30 29.70
C GLY A 762 -5.47 4.38 30.58
N LEU A 763 -5.65 5.58 30.07
CA LEU A 763 -6.33 6.70 30.74
C LEU A 763 -7.75 6.32 31.14
N VAL A 764 -8.45 5.66 30.28
CA VAL A 764 -9.74 5.09 30.51
C VAL A 764 -9.72 4.04 31.64
N GLY A 765 -8.73 3.16 31.65
CA GLY A 765 -8.51 2.17 32.71
C GLY A 765 -8.28 2.83 34.08
N VAL A 766 -7.45 3.88 34.13
CA VAL A 766 -7.18 4.67 35.32
C VAL A 766 -8.46 5.36 35.84
N LEU A 767 -9.25 5.96 34.95
CA LEU A 767 -10.54 6.55 35.32
C LEU A 767 -11.53 5.53 35.87
N ASN A 768 -11.54 4.34 35.29
CA ASN A 768 -12.36 3.23 35.73
C ASN A 768 -11.93 2.75 37.13
N PHE A 769 -10.64 2.64 37.39
CA PHE A 769 -10.08 2.34 38.69
C PHE A 769 -10.46 3.42 39.73
N SER A 770 -10.23 4.72 39.39
CA SER A 770 -10.54 5.85 40.26
C SER A 770 -12.02 5.91 40.62
N ASN A 771 -12.91 5.65 39.66
CA ASN A 771 -14.34 5.59 39.89
C ASN A 771 -14.74 4.41 40.77
N ALA A 772 -14.14 3.23 40.57
CA ALA A 772 -14.39 2.06 41.41
C ALA A 772 -13.95 2.28 42.87
N MET A 773 -12.78 2.90 43.08
CA MET A 773 -12.24 3.24 44.40
C MET A 773 -13.11 4.30 45.09
N MET A 774 -13.45 5.40 44.41
CA MET A 774 -14.29 6.47 44.97
C MET A 774 -15.65 5.91 45.40
N THR A 775 -16.26 5.07 44.58
CA THR A 775 -17.54 4.44 44.91
C THR A 775 -17.40 3.45 46.06
N GLY A 776 -16.31 2.69 46.12
CA GLY A 776 -16.00 1.77 47.23
C GLY A 776 -15.90 2.52 48.58
N ILE A 777 -15.28 3.68 48.57
CA ILE A 777 -15.18 4.56 49.76
C ILE A 777 -16.54 5.14 50.12
N LEU A 778 -17.26 5.73 49.15
CA LEU A 778 -18.55 6.36 49.39
C LEU A 778 -19.63 5.39 49.88
N SER A 779 -19.65 4.16 49.39
CA SER A 779 -20.60 3.11 49.82
C SER A 779 -20.34 2.63 51.24
N ARG A 780 -19.13 2.81 51.76
CA ARG A 780 -18.69 2.38 53.07
C ARG A 780 -18.53 3.47 54.10
N ARG A 781 -19.02 4.67 53.84
CA ARG A 781 -18.94 5.80 54.78
C ARG A 781 -19.36 5.45 56.19
N ARG A 782 -20.40 4.64 56.35
CA ARG A 782 -20.85 4.17 57.67
C ARG A 782 -19.86 3.20 58.36
N GLU A 783 -19.25 2.30 57.59
CA GLU A 783 -18.24 1.35 58.13
C GLU A 783 -16.98 2.15 58.59
N PHE A 784 -16.55 3.11 57.78
CA PHE A 784 -15.42 3.99 58.14
C PHE A 784 -15.74 4.87 59.37
N ALA A 785 -16.97 5.43 59.44
CA ALA A 785 -17.39 6.19 60.63
C ALA A 785 -17.38 5.33 61.92
N VAL A 786 -17.81 4.08 61.83
CA VAL A 786 -17.72 3.11 62.95
C VAL A 786 -16.26 2.81 63.31
N LEU A 787 -15.39 2.56 62.35
CA LEU A 787 -13.97 2.33 62.57
C LEU A 787 -13.26 3.55 63.19
N GLN A 788 -13.61 4.77 62.74
CA GLN A 788 -13.16 6.01 63.39
C GLN A 788 -13.66 6.15 64.82
N ALA A 789 -14.93 5.81 65.10
CA ALA A 789 -15.48 5.81 66.46
C ALA A 789 -14.77 4.79 67.39
N VAL A 790 -14.18 3.74 66.86
CA VAL A 790 -13.40 2.73 67.61
C VAL A 790 -11.90 3.08 67.71
N GLY A 791 -11.48 4.29 67.23
CA GLY A 791 -10.13 4.78 67.40
C GLY A 791 -9.24 4.65 66.17
N MET A 792 -9.74 4.34 65.00
CA MET A 792 -8.94 4.35 63.77
C MET A 792 -8.64 5.79 63.35
N THR A 793 -7.41 6.14 63.14
CA THR A 793 -6.95 7.45 62.70
C THR A 793 -7.19 7.66 61.22
N ASN A 794 -7.24 8.94 60.80
CA ASN A 794 -7.40 9.33 59.37
C ASN A 794 -6.15 9.14 58.51
N ARG A 795 -5.06 8.59 59.08
CA ARG A 795 -3.78 8.30 58.40
C ARG A 795 -3.66 6.86 57.99
#